data_1585591f4856d9cac35c2f601805fc0c
#
_entry.id   1585591f4856d9cac35c2f601805fc0c
#
_cell.length_a   1.000
_cell.length_b   1.000
_cell.length_c   1.000
_cell.angle_alpha   90.00
_cell.angle_beta   90.00
_cell.angle_gamma   90.00
#
_symmetry.space_group_name_H-M   'P 1'
#
loop_
_entity.id
_entity.type
_entity.pdbx_description
1 polymer ?
#
loop_
_entity_poly.entity_id
_entity_poly.type
_entity_poly.pdbx_seq_one_letter_code
_entity_poly.pdbx_strand_id
1 'polypeptide(L)'
;MIHYRLRAGFNAFLLLLPIPRQVVGLVLLQLANIAIAQAPAPLPPMNQSGSNAPAPILIPDRGEVTVLKLDDQLRVGKPISDDKALTFTISDSIDGVVDRDMSLKGRAQIRRNDTVVKADNINYAPDSDIANLVGNAELTKNNATFKGPQARLRVDAREGEMESPYYEIRDSRASGKAKNLTIQTSDIFVFDKATYTTCTPENLDWYFSADQIEIDNEQKEMRGTSGVMHLFNTPIAYVPYFSLPTSKERKSGLLPPVAGYNSKNGFDVTQPYYVNIAPNRDLTILPRYMSERGVQLGGSYRTIDPRYSGVVMGDYLPYDQKAGRDRWRYDWQQRQNFLGSPGGGPGAINGYVNAARVSDNLYPTDFSQTVAGSVTSQFRQEVGAVSQLPGSLSNWTVGVKTLTFQTLQPNLPSTVGAPYNILPQITANYRSNLVPPSSGLDGKYITLPTGPISSLSTDFSRFSYNIASSIPNTAPGIFSQADRTVVKGALEYPQATPGYYVRPKVSFQSNSYSATAFQPGYQPAQGFLIPTASLDSGLAFERDATEMGRFFGQDMLLSLEPRAYYVYTPYINQANTPLFDTGDAGFGVSQIFSENTFIGNDRISDNNKLTGGLTGRITEANTGAERAVVTLAQRQDFTGQRVGLTGNIASPTKYSDTLAAASVRFMGNFNADIFGQYNTQLNRFVQTTVGGSWRPTPGRSLNFGYRNVWNPPIQASPFNSIGSPAATTTDQYNLSGQWPLSREVSAVGRWGYDSLTTKTLNTLVALEYTRDCLVFRSAYSQLLLNNNTTTQILFQIEFRGLGVAGDNPVDLMKLNVPGYLPTPKPLAPSIYENYQ
;
A
#
# COMPACT_ATOMS: atom_id res chain seq x y z
N MET A 1 33.04 20.03 -16.28
CA MET A 1 33.65 18.69 -16.38
C MET A 1 32.61 17.56 -16.52
N ILE A 2 31.43 17.68 -15.95
CA ILE A 2 30.37 16.64 -16.03
C ILE A 2 29.74 16.52 -17.41
N HIS A 3 29.61 17.61 -18.15
CA HIS A 3 29.03 17.63 -19.51
C HIS A 3 29.86 16.90 -20.57
N TYR A 4 31.16 16.82 -20.41
CA TYR A 4 32.06 16.18 -21.40
C TYR A 4 32.14 14.66 -21.24
N ARG A 5 31.95 14.14 -20.02
CA ARG A 5 31.95 12.68 -19.77
C ARG A 5 30.68 11.95 -20.17
N LEU A 6 29.52 12.65 -20.13
CA LEU A 6 28.24 12.10 -20.60
C LEU A 6 28.21 11.88 -22.11
N ARG A 7 28.84 12.79 -22.89
CA ARG A 7 28.91 12.65 -24.36
C ARG A 7 29.78 11.45 -24.82
N ALA A 8 30.85 11.15 -24.12
CA ALA A 8 31.76 10.05 -24.47
C ALA A 8 31.13 8.67 -24.17
N GLY A 9 30.38 8.53 -23.10
CA GLY A 9 29.72 7.28 -22.74
C GLY A 9 28.56 6.90 -23.65
N PHE A 10 27.80 7.88 -24.09
CA PHE A 10 26.65 7.68 -24.98
C PHE A 10 27.08 7.27 -26.41
N ASN A 11 28.19 7.80 -26.91
CA ASN A 11 28.75 7.42 -28.20
C ASN A 11 29.32 5.99 -28.22
N ALA A 12 29.82 5.49 -27.11
CA ALA A 12 30.33 4.11 -27.02
C ALA A 12 29.21 3.06 -27.05
N PHE A 13 28.02 3.38 -26.54
CA PHE A 13 26.84 2.48 -26.58
C PHE A 13 26.24 2.35 -27.99
N LEU A 14 26.28 3.43 -28.76
CA LEU A 14 25.72 3.49 -30.11
C LEU A 14 26.57 2.80 -31.18
N LEU A 15 27.88 2.61 -30.95
CA LEU A 15 28.80 1.97 -31.90
C LEU A 15 28.68 0.43 -31.96
N LEU A 16 27.89 -0.19 -31.08
CA LEU A 16 27.76 -1.65 -30.96
C LEU A 16 26.47 -2.22 -31.59
N LEU A 17 25.58 -1.39 -32.11
CA LEU A 17 24.34 -1.83 -32.77
C LEU A 17 24.39 -1.53 -34.25
N PRO A 18 24.24 -2.49 -35.19
CA PRO A 18 24.14 -2.26 -36.61
C PRO A 18 22.72 -1.77 -36.98
N ILE A 19 22.36 -0.57 -36.58
CA ILE A 19 21.09 0.07 -36.95
C ILE A 19 21.36 1.12 -38.04
N PRO A 20 20.51 1.23 -39.05
CA PRO A 20 20.69 2.23 -40.11
C PRO A 20 20.80 3.65 -39.50
N ARG A 21 21.87 4.35 -39.86
CA ARG A 21 22.20 5.68 -39.29
C ARG A 21 21.08 6.72 -39.36
N GLN A 22 20.13 6.55 -40.27
CA GLN A 22 18.98 7.44 -40.43
C GLN A 22 17.95 7.36 -39.30
N VAL A 23 17.71 6.15 -38.70
CA VAL A 23 16.77 5.97 -37.61
C VAL A 23 17.37 6.44 -36.28
N VAL A 24 18.68 6.20 -36.12
CA VAL A 24 19.42 6.64 -34.92
C VAL A 24 19.56 8.16 -34.87
N GLY A 25 19.75 8.82 -36.04
CA GLY A 25 19.83 10.27 -36.13
C GLY A 25 18.53 10.97 -35.76
N LEU A 26 17.38 10.41 -36.17
CA LEU A 26 16.06 11.00 -35.87
C LEU A 26 15.70 10.88 -34.39
N VAL A 27 15.98 9.74 -33.78
CA VAL A 27 15.74 9.50 -32.35
C VAL A 27 16.67 10.37 -31.48
N LEU A 28 17.92 10.56 -31.90
CA LEU A 28 18.88 11.40 -31.17
C LEU A 28 18.60 12.89 -31.31
N LEU A 29 18.13 13.37 -32.47
CA LEU A 29 17.76 14.77 -32.64
C LEU A 29 16.49 15.14 -31.82
N GLN A 30 15.56 14.22 -31.70
CA GLN A 30 14.37 14.38 -30.89
C GLN A 30 14.73 14.30 -29.38
N LEU A 31 15.63 13.39 -28.97
CA LEU A 31 16.08 13.27 -27.59
C LEU A 31 16.94 14.44 -27.12
N ALA A 32 17.72 15.08 -28.00
CA ALA A 32 18.53 16.24 -27.65
C ALA A 32 17.69 17.49 -27.35
N ASN A 33 16.49 17.61 -27.93
CA ASN A 33 15.55 18.67 -27.63
C ASN A 33 14.64 18.38 -26.43
N ILE A 34 14.68 17.14 -25.88
CA ILE A 34 13.80 16.68 -24.78
C ILE A 34 14.56 16.59 -23.43
N ALA A 35 15.84 16.92 -23.38
CA ALA A 35 16.69 16.81 -22.19
C ALA A 35 16.27 17.71 -21.00
N ILE A 36 15.12 18.35 -21.06
CA ILE A 36 14.55 19.18 -19.99
C ILE A 36 13.06 18.89 -19.87
N ALA A 37 12.68 17.82 -19.20
CA ALA A 37 11.37 17.52 -18.57
C ALA A 37 11.01 16.02 -18.61
N GLN A 38 10.86 15.30 -17.57
CA GLN A 38 9.76 15.05 -16.60
C GLN A 38 9.16 13.63 -16.56
N ALA A 39 8.93 13.04 -15.35
CA ALA A 39 8.51 11.66 -15.01
C ALA A 39 7.03 11.46 -14.61
N PRO A 40 6.41 10.28 -14.77
CA PRO A 40 4.98 10.07 -14.57
C PRO A 40 4.58 9.74 -13.13
N ALA A 41 3.34 10.08 -12.80
CA ALA A 41 2.66 9.55 -11.64
C ALA A 41 2.47 8.02 -11.77
N PRO A 42 2.52 7.26 -10.67
CA PRO A 42 2.12 5.88 -10.71
C PRO A 42 0.68 5.81 -11.22
N LEU A 43 0.45 4.96 -12.18
CA LEU A 43 -0.90 4.61 -12.62
C LEU A 43 -1.71 4.18 -11.40
N PRO A 44 -2.98 4.61 -11.27
CA PRO A 44 -3.86 4.01 -10.27
C PRO A 44 -3.82 2.50 -10.49
N PRO A 45 -3.89 1.69 -9.42
CA PRO A 45 -3.89 0.26 -9.58
C PRO A 45 -5.03 -0.09 -10.52
N MET A 46 -4.68 -0.62 -11.70
CA MET A 46 -5.68 -1.24 -12.55
C MET A 46 -6.35 -2.30 -11.71
N ASN A 47 -7.66 -2.21 -11.55
CA ASN A 47 -8.46 -3.29 -11.02
C ASN A 47 -8.13 -4.54 -11.84
N GLN A 48 -7.20 -5.34 -11.34
CA GLN A 48 -6.95 -6.66 -11.89
C GLN A 48 -8.17 -7.49 -11.53
N SER A 49 -9.11 -7.54 -12.44
CA SER A 49 -10.13 -8.55 -12.44
C SER A 49 -9.43 -9.89 -12.64
N GLY A 50 -9.34 -10.66 -11.55
CA GLY A 50 -9.18 -12.10 -11.62
C GLY A 50 -7.83 -12.63 -12.09
N SER A 51 -6.76 -12.40 -11.36
CA SER A 51 -5.69 -13.39 -11.27
C SER A 51 -5.51 -13.77 -9.80
N ASN A 52 -5.64 -15.06 -9.49
CA ASN A 52 -5.21 -15.64 -8.24
C ASN A 52 -3.67 -15.64 -8.19
N ALA A 53 -3.07 -14.46 -8.07
CA ALA A 53 -1.70 -14.36 -7.62
C ALA A 53 -1.73 -14.48 -6.09
N PRO A 54 -0.95 -15.37 -5.47
CA PRO A 54 -0.76 -15.36 -4.05
C PRO A 54 -0.27 -13.95 -3.65
N ALA A 55 -0.76 -13.48 -2.51
CA ALA A 55 -0.30 -12.20 -1.96
C ALA A 55 1.22 -12.15 -2.01
N PRO A 56 1.83 -11.03 -2.45
CA PRO A 56 3.27 -10.92 -2.45
C PRO A 56 3.76 -11.24 -1.03
N ILE A 57 4.63 -12.23 -0.92
CA ILE A 57 5.40 -12.47 0.29
C ILE A 57 6.15 -11.16 0.49
N LEU A 58 5.80 -10.42 1.53
CA LEU A 58 6.59 -9.28 1.98
C LEU A 58 7.97 -9.84 2.33
N ILE A 59 8.89 -9.74 1.40
CA ILE A 59 10.31 -9.91 1.70
C ILE A 59 10.62 -8.77 2.66
N PRO A 60 11.04 -9.05 3.90
CA PRO A 60 11.38 -8.00 4.83
C PRO A 60 12.43 -7.11 4.17
N ASP A 61 12.17 -5.82 4.19
CA ASP A 61 13.07 -4.79 3.69
C ASP A 61 14.44 -5.00 4.35
N ARG A 62 15.48 -5.24 3.56
CA ARG A 62 16.86 -5.46 4.02
C ARG A 62 17.49 -4.18 4.59
N GLY A 63 16.68 -3.37 5.25
CA GLY A 63 17.07 -2.15 5.95
C GLY A 63 16.95 -2.23 7.46
N GLU A 64 16.48 -3.35 8.03
CA GLU A 64 16.56 -3.53 9.48
C GLU A 64 18.02 -3.73 9.88
N VAL A 65 18.58 -2.71 10.51
CA VAL A 65 19.84 -2.82 11.25
C VAL A 65 19.66 -4.01 12.18
N THR A 66 20.49 -5.05 12.00
CA THR A 66 20.45 -6.24 12.85
C THR A 66 20.86 -5.81 14.26
N VAL A 67 19.87 -5.56 15.11
CA VAL A 67 20.10 -5.25 16.51
C VAL A 67 20.42 -6.57 17.19
N LEU A 68 21.62 -6.67 17.79
CA LEU A 68 21.96 -7.79 18.65
C LEU A 68 20.92 -7.86 19.77
N LYS A 69 20.14 -8.93 19.82
CA LYS A 69 19.27 -9.24 20.95
C LYS A 69 20.07 -10.04 21.96
N LEU A 70 20.03 -9.61 23.22
CA LEU A 70 20.58 -10.41 24.30
C LEU A 70 19.84 -11.76 24.32
N ASP A 71 20.59 -12.87 24.20
CA ASP A 71 20.03 -14.22 24.31
C ASP A 71 19.32 -14.35 25.66
N ASP A 72 18.18 -15.03 25.67
CA ASP A 72 17.41 -15.25 26.90
C ASP A 72 18.21 -16.03 27.97
N GLN A 73 19.24 -16.78 27.54
CA GLN A 73 20.19 -17.44 28.44
C GLN A 73 21.15 -16.47 29.12
N LEU A 74 21.37 -15.28 28.55
CA LEU A 74 22.20 -14.23 29.13
C LEU A 74 21.37 -13.24 29.95
N ARG A 75 20.05 -13.34 29.92
CA ARG A 75 19.20 -12.62 30.86
C ARG A 75 19.43 -13.17 32.25
N VAL A 76 19.65 -12.28 33.20
CA VAL A 76 19.77 -12.59 34.63
C VAL A 76 18.70 -13.62 35.02
N GLY A 77 19.11 -14.72 35.62
CA GLY A 77 18.30 -15.91 35.84
C GLY A 77 16.93 -15.59 36.46
N LYS A 78 15.99 -16.54 36.32
CA LYS A 78 14.62 -16.42 36.85
C LYS A 78 14.66 -15.76 38.23
N PRO A 79 13.80 -14.75 38.48
CA PRO A 79 13.77 -14.10 39.78
C PRO A 79 13.66 -15.18 40.89
N ILE A 80 14.59 -15.12 41.84
CA ILE A 80 14.56 -15.98 43.01
C ILE A 80 13.25 -15.64 43.74
N SER A 81 12.51 -16.65 44.22
CA SER A 81 11.28 -16.41 45.00
C SER A 81 11.60 -15.45 46.15
N ASP A 82 10.73 -14.47 46.36
CA ASP A 82 10.96 -13.40 47.32
C ASP A 82 11.35 -13.89 48.69
N ASP A 83 10.81 -15.01 49.15
CA ASP A 83 11.12 -15.67 50.45
C ASP A 83 12.58 -16.12 50.59
N LYS A 84 13.32 -16.19 49.46
CA LYS A 84 14.72 -16.66 49.44
C LYS A 84 15.68 -15.57 48.95
N ALA A 85 15.19 -14.36 48.69
CA ALA A 85 16.02 -13.28 48.19
C ALA A 85 16.90 -12.71 49.32
N LEU A 86 18.21 -12.73 49.09
CA LEU A 86 19.16 -12.12 50.05
C LEU A 86 19.11 -10.59 49.90
N THR A 87 19.20 -9.92 51.05
CA THR A 87 19.36 -8.48 51.13
C THR A 87 20.84 -8.15 51.25
N PHE A 88 21.34 -7.35 50.29
CA PHE A 88 22.72 -6.84 50.29
C PHE A 88 22.70 -5.36 50.71
N THR A 89 23.58 -5.01 51.65
CA THR A 89 23.77 -3.63 52.08
C THR A 89 25.18 -3.17 51.80
N ILE A 90 25.34 -1.94 51.31
CA ILE A 90 26.64 -1.31 51.09
C ILE A 90 26.57 0.14 51.63
N SER A 91 27.57 0.59 52.35
CA SER A 91 27.73 1.97 52.78
C SER A 91 29.17 2.25 53.21
N ASP A 92 29.51 3.53 53.42
CA ASP A 92 30.83 3.90 53.93
C ASP A 92 31.00 3.55 55.41
N SER A 93 29.88 3.58 56.22
CA SER A 93 29.85 3.09 57.57
C SER A 93 28.48 2.48 57.93
N ILE A 94 28.49 1.46 58.77
CA ILE A 94 27.29 0.77 59.28
C ILE A 94 27.35 0.78 60.80
N ASP A 95 26.35 1.40 61.42
CA ASP A 95 26.16 1.44 62.85
C ASP A 95 24.86 0.73 63.21
N GLY A 96 24.85 -0.03 64.32
CA GLY A 96 23.63 -0.66 64.82
C GLY A 96 23.74 -2.18 65.02
N VAL A 97 22.60 -2.85 65.25
CA VAL A 97 22.50 -4.30 65.47
C VAL A 97 21.85 -4.93 64.21
N VAL A 98 22.51 -5.93 63.63
CA VAL A 98 22.19 -6.49 62.29
C VAL A 98 20.73 -6.89 62.12
N ASP A 99 20.09 -7.47 63.05
CA ASP A 99 18.69 -7.95 62.96
C ASP A 99 17.65 -7.01 63.57
N ARG A 100 18.06 -5.81 64.09
CA ARG A 100 17.19 -4.93 64.87
C ARG A 100 17.08 -3.53 64.32
N ASP A 101 18.20 -2.84 64.21
CA ASP A 101 18.27 -1.47 63.63
C ASP A 101 19.66 -1.21 63.02
N MET A 102 19.69 -0.85 61.78
CA MET A 102 20.91 -0.52 61.05
C MET A 102 20.85 0.92 60.52
N SER A 103 21.90 1.70 60.77
CA SER A 103 22.09 3.01 60.15
C SER A 103 23.25 2.91 59.19
N LEU A 104 22.95 3.03 57.91
CA LEU A 104 23.87 3.01 56.78
C LEU A 104 24.18 4.47 56.45
N LYS A 105 25.45 4.93 56.53
CA LYS A 105 25.86 6.30 56.30
C LYS A 105 26.89 6.38 55.16
N GLY A 106 26.72 7.37 54.29
CA GLY A 106 27.58 7.63 53.14
C GLY A 106 27.37 6.58 52.03
N ARG A 107 26.94 7.03 50.87
CA ARG A 107 26.65 6.18 49.68
C ARG A 107 25.88 4.90 50.01
N ALA A 108 24.92 5.02 50.90
CA ALA A 108 24.17 3.87 51.41
C ALA A 108 23.30 3.23 50.32
N GLN A 109 23.40 1.92 50.22
CA GLN A 109 22.62 1.14 49.28
C GLN A 109 22.09 -0.15 49.94
N ILE A 110 20.81 -0.42 49.67
CA ILE A 110 20.17 -1.72 49.93
C ILE A 110 19.74 -2.31 48.60
N ARG A 111 20.10 -3.54 48.36
CA ARG A 111 19.69 -4.27 47.18
C ARG A 111 19.04 -5.59 47.54
N ARG A 112 17.82 -5.81 47.03
CA ARG A 112 17.08 -7.05 47.20
C ARG A 112 16.35 -7.36 45.89
N ASN A 113 16.64 -8.52 45.32
CA ASN A 113 16.07 -8.99 44.07
C ASN A 113 16.18 -7.93 42.93
N ASP A 114 15.05 -7.43 42.42
CA ASP A 114 14.93 -6.43 41.36
C ASP A 114 14.91 -4.97 41.87
N THR A 115 14.96 -4.81 43.18
CA THR A 115 14.85 -3.51 43.85
C THR A 115 16.22 -3.05 44.38
N VAL A 116 16.60 -1.84 44.01
CA VAL A 116 17.80 -1.15 44.53
C VAL A 116 17.39 0.17 45.14
N VAL A 117 17.76 0.37 46.36
CA VAL A 117 17.49 1.60 47.12
C VAL A 117 18.83 2.26 47.45
N LYS A 118 18.96 3.56 47.21
CA LYS A 118 20.17 4.33 47.54
C LYS A 118 19.78 5.63 48.25
N ALA A 119 20.61 6.09 49.12
CA ALA A 119 20.50 7.42 49.77
C ALA A 119 21.85 7.84 50.39
N ASP A 120 21.95 9.09 50.83
CA ASP A 120 23.09 9.52 51.63
C ASP A 120 23.13 8.81 52.97
N ASN A 121 21.93 8.62 53.57
CA ASN A 121 21.73 7.87 54.83
C ASN A 121 20.49 6.99 54.71
N ILE A 122 20.59 5.74 55.14
CA ILE A 122 19.46 4.80 55.23
C ILE A 122 19.39 4.24 56.66
N ASN A 123 18.27 4.49 57.35
CA ASN A 123 17.96 3.87 58.61
C ASN A 123 17.00 2.73 58.36
N TYR A 124 17.47 1.49 58.51
CA TYR A 124 16.72 0.28 58.24
C TYR A 124 16.45 -0.50 59.49
N ALA A 125 15.18 -0.75 59.78
CA ALA A 125 14.73 -1.58 60.91
C ALA A 125 14.15 -2.89 60.38
N PRO A 126 14.88 -4.00 60.31
CA PRO A 126 14.44 -5.30 59.81
C PRO A 126 13.19 -5.83 60.46
N ASP A 127 13.04 -5.67 61.80
CA ASP A 127 11.85 -6.16 62.55
C ASP A 127 10.53 -5.54 62.07
N SER A 128 10.55 -4.27 61.65
CA SER A 128 9.39 -3.56 61.13
C SER A 128 9.38 -3.45 59.57
N ASP A 129 10.43 -3.94 58.94
CA ASP A 129 10.69 -3.81 57.52
C ASP A 129 10.70 -2.37 57.01
N ILE A 130 11.05 -1.39 57.81
CA ILE A 130 11.03 0.05 57.46
C ILE A 130 12.43 0.55 57.19
N ALA A 131 12.63 1.08 55.97
CA ALA A 131 13.81 1.83 55.58
C ALA A 131 13.45 3.32 55.41
N ASN A 132 14.03 4.20 56.20
CA ASN A 132 13.92 5.64 56.05
C ASN A 132 15.16 6.13 55.31
N LEU A 133 14.96 6.70 54.13
CA LEU A 133 15.99 7.25 53.25
C LEU A 133 16.04 8.76 53.38
N VAL A 134 17.21 9.31 53.62
CA VAL A 134 17.40 10.74 53.81
C VAL A 134 18.57 11.20 52.95
N GLY A 135 18.35 12.22 52.12
CA GLY A 135 19.32 12.76 51.21
C GLY A 135 19.47 11.94 49.92
N ASN A 136 19.23 12.53 48.78
CA ASN A 136 19.35 11.90 47.46
C ASN A 136 18.76 10.49 47.38
N ALA A 137 17.56 10.30 47.90
CA ALA A 137 16.86 8.99 47.92
C ALA A 137 16.57 8.57 46.47
N GLU A 138 17.06 7.39 46.10
CA GLU A 138 16.84 6.77 44.79
C GLU A 138 16.30 5.36 44.98
N LEU A 139 15.16 5.11 44.33
CA LEU A 139 14.56 3.78 44.23
C LEU A 139 14.59 3.36 42.77
N THR A 140 15.28 2.26 42.46
CA THR A 140 15.26 1.65 41.13
C THR A 140 14.56 0.29 41.26
N LYS A 141 13.53 0.10 40.43
CA LYS A 141 12.77 -1.16 40.36
C LYS A 141 12.48 -1.45 38.90
N ASN A 142 12.87 -2.64 38.42
CA ASN A 142 12.75 -2.99 36.99
C ASN A 142 13.35 -1.89 36.10
N ASN A 143 12.51 -1.28 35.25
CA ASN A 143 12.88 -0.25 34.28
C ASN A 143 12.57 1.19 34.73
N ALA A 144 12.09 1.35 35.98
CA ALA A 144 11.74 2.65 36.55
C ALA A 144 12.74 3.07 37.64
N THR A 145 13.10 4.34 37.64
CA THR A 145 13.94 4.97 38.65
C THR A 145 13.22 6.19 39.22
N PHE A 146 13.13 6.26 40.54
CA PHE A 146 12.51 7.37 41.28
C PHE A 146 13.58 8.04 42.13
N LYS A 147 13.66 9.36 42.08
CA LYS A 147 14.63 10.16 42.85
C LYS A 147 13.93 11.29 43.58
N GLY A 148 14.20 11.41 44.86
CA GLY A 148 13.60 12.44 45.74
C GLY A 148 14.51 12.82 46.89
N PRO A 149 14.14 13.85 47.70
CA PRO A 149 14.95 14.28 48.83
C PRO A 149 14.88 13.24 49.95
N GLN A 150 13.73 12.57 50.15
CA GLN A 150 13.52 11.55 51.19
C GLN A 150 12.46 10.55 50.74
N ALA A 151 12.56 9.33 51.32
CA ALA A 151 11.58 8.28 51.11
C ALA A 151 11.48 7.38 52.36
N ARG A 152 10.30 6.82 52.55
CA ARG A 152 10.03 5.79 53.55
C ARG A 152 9.50 4.56 52.87
N LEU A 153 10.21 3.44 52.96
CA LEU A 153 9.91 2.23 52.24
C LEU A 153 9.82 1.04 53.19
N ARG A 154 8.88 0.16 52.91
CA ARG A 154 8.86 -1.19 53.46
C ARG A 154 9.47 -2.13 52.39
N VAL A 155 10.70 -2.58 52.69
CA VAL A 155 11.55 -3.25 51.69
C VAL A 155 10.97 -4.60 51.25
N ASP A 156 10.44 -5.36 52.19
CA ASP A 156 9.85 -6.69 51.94
C ASP A 156 8.43 -6.59 51.40
N ALA A 157 7.61 -5.68 51.95
CA ALA A 157 6.26 -5.43 51.49
C ALA A 157 6.22 -4.67 50.17
N ARG A 158 7.33 -4.03 49.79
CA ARG A 158 7.46 -3.19 48.59
C ARG A 158 6.43 -2.05 48.54
N GLU A 159 6.13 -1.51 49.68
CA GLU A 159 5.25 -0.37 49.93
C GLU A 159 6.08 0.84 50.33
N GLY A 160 5.54 2.05 50.17
CA GLY A 160 6.21 3.21 50.66
C GLY A 160 5.76 4.54 50.08
N GLU A 161 6.44 5.58 50.54
CA GLU A 161 6.16 6.95 50.17
C GLU A 161 7.47 7.67 49.81
N MET A 162 7.43 8.54 48.81
CA MET A 162 8.55 9.41 48.42
C MET A 162 8.04 10.82 48.20
N GLU A 163 8.70 11.78 48.79
CA GLU A 163 8.38 13.20 48.60
C GLU A 163 9.06 13.78 47.36
N SER A 164 8.32 14.61 46.63
CA SER A 164 8.82 15.37 45.47
C SER A 164 9.64 14.52 44.50
N PRO A 165 9.13 13.34 44.07
CA PRO A 165 9.89 12.45 43.21
C PRO A 165 10.03 13.02 41.79
N TYR A 166 11.25 12.88 41.24
CA TYR A 166 11.48 12.84 39.81
C TYR A 166 11.53 11.36 39.38
N TYR A 167 10.80 10.99 38.36
CA TYR A 167 10.80 9.64 37.88
C TYR A 167 11.19 9.51 36.41
N GLU A 168 11.80 8.39 36.07
CA GLU A 168 12.21 8.03 34.72
C GLU A 168 11.88 6.57 34.44
N ILE A 169 11.20 6.30 33.32
CA ILE A 169 10.87 4.95 32.83
C ILE A 169 11.64 4.73 31.53
N ARG A 170 12.66 3.88 31.59
CA ARG A 170 13.64 3.70 30.49
C ARG A 170 13.01 3.19 29.19
N ASP A 171 12.13 2.20 29.24
CA ASP A 171 11.56 1.56 28.05
C ASP A 171 10.70 2.52 27.21
N SER A 172 10.00 3.43 27.84
CA SER A 172 9.14 4.42 27.21
C SER A 172 9.82 5.79 27.02
N ARG A 173 11.03 6.00 27.57
CA ARG A 173 11.67 7.32 27.75
C ARG A 173 10.78 8.33 28.48
N ALA A 174 9.81 7.82 29.24
CA ALA A 174 8.90 8.67 29.98
C ALA A 174 9.59 9.20 31.24
N SER A 175 9.38 10.45 31.55
CA SER A 175 9.85 11.10 32.74
C SER A 175 8.83 12.09 33.27
N GLY A 176 8.97 12.45 34.54
CA GLY A 176 8.09 13.44 35.15
C GLY A 176 8.46 13.74 36.60
N LYS A 177 7.70 14.69 37.18
CA LYS A 177 7.79 15.07 38.59
C LYS A 177 6.43 14.90 39.22
N ALA A 178 6.40 14.60 40.51
CA ALA A 178 5.16 14.62 41.27
C ALA A 178 5.38 15.32 42.61
N LYS A 179 4.29 15.67 43.32
CA LYS A 179 4.38 16.17 44.66
C LYS A 179 4.70 15.04 45.62
N ASN A 180 3.98 13.92 45.48
CA ASN A 180 4.19 12.71 46.28
C ASN A 180 4.07 11.48 45.37
N LEU A 181 4.79 10.42 45.73
CA LEU A 181 4.62 9.06 45.23
C LEU A 181 4.23 8.18 46.42
N THR A 182 3.13 7.46 46.29
CA THR A 182 2.71 6.40 47.19
C THR A 182 2.77 5.06 46.46
N ILE A 183 3.57 4.13 46.99
CA ILE A 183 3.64 2.76 46.48
C ILE A 183 2.71 1.93 47.38
N GLN A 184 1.53 1.60 46.89
CA GLN A 184 0.50 0.87 47.66
C GLN A 184 0.79 -0.62 47.68
N THR A 185 1.29 -1.17 46.58
CA THR A 185 1.70 -2.58 46.44
C THR A 185 2.90 -2.65 45.50
N SER A 186 3.45 -3.86 45.33
CA SER A 186 4.53 -4.09 44.37
C SER A 186 4.21 -3.57 42.95
N ASP A 187 2.94 -3.41 42.63
CA ASP A 187 2.48 -3.17 41.23
C ASP A 187 1.63 -1.89 41.06
N ILE A 188 1.21 -1.25 42.19
CA ILE A 188 0.36 -0.06 42.16
C ILE A 188 1.14 1.15 42.70
N PHE A 189 1.32 2.14 41.81
CA PHE A 189 2.01 3.40 42.07
C PHE A 189 1.02 4.57 41.90
N VAL A 190 0.88 5.39 42.92
CA VAL A 190 0.01 6.58 42.91
C VAL A 190 0.86 7.84 43.04
N PHE A 191 0.72 8.73 42.06
CA PHE A 191 1.41 10.00 42.00
C PHE A 191 0.43 11.15 42.17
N ASP A 192 0.66 12.02 43.11
CA ASP A 192 -0.12 13.23 43.32
C ASP A 192 0.51 14.43 42.61
N LYS A 193 -0.29 15.24 41.89
CA LYS A 193 0.12 16.38 41.10
C LYS A 193 1.31 16.07 40.21
N ALA A 194 1.10 15.06 39.37
CA ALA A 194 2.14 14.50 38.53
C ALA A 194 2.22 15.17 37.15
N THR A 195 3.41 15.17 36.59
CA THR A 195 3.64 15.48 35.17
C THR A 195 4.21 14.26 34.46
N TYR A 196 3.91 14.11 33.18
CA TYR A 196 4.39 13.04 32.33
C TYR A 196 4.83 13.60 30.98
N THR A 197 6.00 13.21 30.52
CA THR A 197 6.53 13.56 29.21
C THR A 197 7.49 12.49 28.70
N THR A 198 7.71 12.45 27.40
CA THR A 198 8.80 11.67 26.77
C THR A 198 9.87 12.59 26.15
N CYS A 199 9.78 13.87 26.40
CA CYS A 199 10.78 14.86 26.02
C CYS A 199 12.00 14.76 26.93
N THR A 200 13.16 15.20 26.40
CA THR A 200 14.34 15.37 27.23
C THR A 200 14.08 16.41 28.30
N PRO A 201 14.56 16.24 29.56
CA PRO A 201 14.28 17.15 30.65
C PRO A 201 14.64 18.63 30.37
N GLU A 202 15.58 18.86 29.47
CA GLU A 202 16.06 20.21 29.11
C GLU A 202 15.12 20.92 28.12
N ASN A 203 14.29 20.16 27.37
CA ASN A 203 13.42 20.68 26.30
C ASN A 203 12.03 20.05 26.38
N LEU A 204 11.19 20.56 27.27
CA LEU A 204 9.81 20.12 27.41
C LEU A 204 8.92 20.76 26.34
N ASP A 205 8.96 20.25 25.11
CA ASP A 205 8.05 20.70 24.05
C ASP A 205 6.60 20.39 24.39
N TRP A 206 6.38 19.26 25.08
CA TRP A 206 5.09 18.89 25.62
C TRP A 206 5.21 18.15 26.94
N TYR A 207 4.20 18.31 27.79
CA TYR A 207 4.00 17.49 28.97
C TYR A 207 2.51 17.42 29.31
N PHE A 208 2.15 16.34 29.98
CA PHE A 208 0.82 16.10 30.49
C PHE A 208 0.89 16.25 32.02
N SER A 209 0.02 17.07 32.62
CA SER A 209 -0.10 17.22 34.07
C SER A 209 -1.44 16.66 34.54
N ALA A 210 -1.48 16.08 35.72
CA ALA A 210 -2.70 15.55 36.32
C ALA A 210 -2.69 15.75 37.84
N ASP A 211 -3.87 15.87 38.43
CA ASP A 211 -3.98 15.95 39.89
C ASP A 211 -3.58 14.63 40.55
N GLN A 212 -3.96 13.50 39.94
CA GLN A 212 -3.54 12.18 40.34
C GLN A 212 -3.30 11.27 39.14
N ILE A 213 -2.23 10.46 39.20
CA ILE A 213 -1.93 9.39 38.26
C ILE A 213 -1.72 8.10 39.04
N GLU A 214 -2.48 7.06 38.75
CA GLU A 214 -2.32 5.71 39.25
C GLU A 214 -1.81 4.81 38.15
N ILE A 215 -0.72 4.12 38.37
CA ILE A 215 -0.15 3.10 37.46
C ILE A 215 -0.35 1.74 38.13
N ASP A 216 -1.14 0.90 37.47
CA ASP A 216 -1.38 -0.48 37.88
C ASP A 216 -0.67 -1.40 36.86
N ASN A 217 0.44 -2.01 37.28
CA ASN A 217 1.24 -2.89 36.43
C ASN A 217 0.61 -4.29 36.27
N GLU A 218 -0.25 -4.72 37.21
CA GLU A 218 -0.97 -5.98 37.13
C GLU A 218 -2.06 -5.88 36.06
N GLN A 219 -2.85 -4.79 36.07
CA GLN A 219 -3.85 -4.51 35.06
C GLN A 219 -3.25 -3.87 33.79
N LYS A 220 -1.97 -3.53 33.82
CA LYS A 220 -1.25 -2.85 32.72
C LYS A 220 -1.95 -1.56 32.29
N GLU A 221 -2.36 -0.77 33.25
CA GLU A 221 -3.18 0.42 33.07
C GLU A 221 -2.62 1.62 33.84
N MET A 222 -2.72 2.79 33.22
CA MET A 222 -2.51 4.08 33.85
C MET A 222 -3.84 4.84 33.86
N ARG A 223 -4.32 5.24 35.04
CA ARG A 223 -5.54 6.04 35.23
C ARG A 223 -5.17 7.38 35.83
N GLY A 224 -5.98 8.39 35.57
CA GLY A 224 -5.75 9.68 36.20
C GLY A 224 -6.94 10.62 36.09
N THR A 225 -6.87 11.69 36.92
CA THR A 225 -7.91 12.73 37.02
C THR A 225 -7.35 14.12 36.74
N SER A 226 -8.21 15.00 36.23
CA SER A 226 -7.86 16.41 35.93
C SER A 226 -6.63 16.54 35.02
N GLY A 227 -6.58 15.73 33.95
CA GLY A 227 -5.47 15.75 33.02
C GLY A 227 -5.45 17.01 32.15
N VAL A 228 -4.31 17.69 32.08
CA VAL A 228 -4.10 18.86 31.20
C VAL A 228 -2.89 18.61 30.31
N MET A 229 -3.11 18.69 29.01
CA MET A 229 -2.05 18.63 28.01
C MET A 229 -1.45 20.01 27.77
N HIS A 230 -0.15 20.12 27.90
CA HIS A 230 0.60 21.35 27.65
C HIS A 230 1.48 21.19 26.40
N LEU A 231 1.46 22.20 25.53
CA LEU A 231 2.35 22.34 24.38
C LEU A 231 3.10 23.67 24.53
N PHE A 232 4.43 23.63 24.57
CA PHE A 232 5.27 24.80 24.84
C PHE A 232 4.78 25.60 26.05
N ASN A 233 4.50 24.91 27.18
CA ASN A 233 3.95 25.45 28.43
C ASN A 233 2.51 26.04 28.33
N THR A 234 1.88 25.97 27.16
CA THR A 234 0.49 26.44 26.98
C THR A 234 -0.46 25.27 27.13
N PRO A 235 -1.49 25.34 28.01
CA PRO A 235 -2.51 24.30 28.12
C PRO A 235 -3.36 24.28 26.85
N ILE A 236 -3.45 23.12 26.17
CA ILE A 236 -4.16 22.94 24.89
C ILE A 236 -5.38 22.02 24.99
N ALA A 237 -5.42 21.14 26.00
CA ALA A 237 -6.52 20.23 26.20
C ALA A 237 -6.69 19.87 27.67
N TYR A 238 -7.94 19.68 28.12
CA TYR A 238 -8.31 19.23 29.45
C TYR A 238 -9.13 17.92 29.35
N VAL A 239 -8.77 16.96 30.17
CA VAL A 239 -9.46 15.65 30.26
C VAL A 239 -9.79 15.40 31.73
N PRO A 240 -11.08 15.37 32.14
CA PRO A 240 -11.44 15.20 33.56
C PRO A 240 -11.02 13.82 34.10
N TYR A 241 -11.07 12.79 33.29
CA TYR A 241 -10.62 11.42 33.62
C TYR A 241 -10.02 10.77 32.37
N PHE A 242 -8.92 10.05 32.57
CA PHE A 242 -8.28 9.29 31.50
C PHE A 242 -7.85 7.91 31.98
N SER A 243 -7.77 6.97 31.04
CA SER A 243 -7.28 5.62 31.25
C SER A 243 -6.53 5.19 29.99
N LEU A 244 -5.24 4.86 30.16
CA LEU A 244 -4.33 4.51 29.08
C LEU A 244 -3.68 3.15 29.37
N PRO A 245 -3.49 2.27 28.36
CA PRO A 245 -2.75 1.04 28.54
C PRO A 245 -1.25 1.35 28.72
N THR A 246 -0.60 0.71 29.69
CA THR A 246 0.87 0.78 29.87
C THR A 246 1.60 -0.30 29.07
N SER A 247 0.86 -1.18 28.41
CA SER A 247 1.38 -2.26 27.55
C SER A 247 0.89 -2.10 26.12
N LYS A 248 1.34 -2.97 25.21
CA LYS A 248 0.85 -3.05 23.83
C LYS A 248 -0.53 -3.74 23.71
N GLU A 249 -1.15 -4.09 24.80
CA GLU A 249 -2.48 -4.69 24.81
C GLU A 249 -3.55 -3.68 24.41
N ARG A 250 -4.56 -4.14 23.67
CA ARG A 250 -5.64 -3.29 23.18
C ARG A 250 -6.65 -3.05 24.29
N LYS A 251 -7.05 -1.80 24.46
CA LYS A 251 -8.03 -1.39 25.46
C LYS A 251 -9.13 -0.52 24.83
N SER A 252 -10.36 -0.69 25.30
CA SER A 252 -11.47 0.16 24.91
C SER A 252 -11.30 1.58 25.46
N GLY A 253 -11.63 2.59 24.65
CA GLY A 253 -11.52 3.99 25.05
C GLY A 253 -11.61 4.98 23.91
N LEU A 254 -11.61 6.26 24.24
CA LEU A 254 -11.50 7.35 23.29
C LEU A 254 -10.12 7.35 22.63
N LEU A 255 -10.10 7.39 21.32
CA LEU A 255 -8.86 7.65 20.57
C LEU A 255 -8.70 9.17 20.36
N PRO A 256 -7.49 9.64 20.04
CA PRO A 256 -7.28 11.04 19.75
C PRO A 256 -8.22 11.54 18.64
N PRO A 257 -8.76 12.78 18.77
CA PRO A 257 -9.65 13.34 17.78
C PRO A 257 -8.90 13.64 16.47
N VAL A 258 -9.61 13.53 15.38
CA VAL A 258 -9.17 13.91 14.03
C VAL A 258 -9.90 15.18 13.65
N ALA A 259 -9.16 16.25 13.31
CA ALA A 259 -9.75 17.54 12.96
C ALA A 259 -9.06 18.17 11.76
N GLY A 260 -9.84 18.69 10.82
CA GLY A 260 -9.35 19.33 9.61
C GLY A 260 -10.35 20.32 9.02
N TYR A 261 -9.99 20.89 7.88
CA TYR A 261 -10.86 21.74 7.08
C TYR A 261 -10.91 21.25 5.63
N ASN A 262 -12.09 21.20 5.08
CA ASN A 262 -12.34 20.81 3.71
C ASN A 262 -13.40 21.74 3.09
N SER A 263 -13.16 22.29 1.91
CA SER A 263 -14.07 23.23 1.23
C SER A 263 -15.47 22.66 0.94
N LYS A 264 -15.65 21.34 1.01
CA LYS A 264 -16.96 20.66 0.80
C LYS A 264 -17.72 20.43 2.10
N ASN A 265 -17.03 20.18 3.20
CA ASN A 265 -17.60 19.78 4.48
C ASN A 265 -17.50 20.88 5.54
N GLY A 266 -16.69 21.93 5.27
CA GLY A 266 -16.33 22.94 6.22
C GLY A 266 -15.32 22.43 7.26
N PHE A 267 -15.48 22.84 8.50
CA PHE A 267 -14.73 22.32 9.63
C PHE A 267 -15.23 20.90 9.94
N ASP A 268 -14.32 19.96 10.06
CA ASP A 268 -14.56 18.51 10.07
C ASP A 268 -13.85 17.89 11.26
N VAL A 269 -14.60 17.36 12.21
CA VAL A 269 -14.04 16.74 13.44
C VAL A 269 -14.64 15.37 13.64
N THR A 270 -13.78 14.36 13.77
CA THR A 270 -14.15 12.99 14.12
C THR A 270 -13.56 12.65 15.48
N GLN A 271 -14.37 12.12 16.40
CA GLN A 271 -13.93 11.61 17.72
C GLN A 271 -14.08 10.10 17.76
N PRO A 272 -13.04 9.30 17.41
CA PRO A 272 -13.16 7.86 17.43
C PRO A 272 -13.27 7.29 18.85
N TYR A 273 -14.10 6.25 19.01
CA TYR A 273 -14.18 5.44 20.21
C TYR A 273 -13.89 3.99 19.85
N TYR A 274 -12.84 3.43 20.41
CA TYR A 274 -12.43 2.06 20.18
C TYR A 274 -13.04 1.12 21.22
N VAL A 275 -13.61 -0.01 20.74
CA VAL A 275 -14.19 -1.06 21.55
C VAL A 275 -13.40 -2.35 21.32
N ASN A 276 -12.65 -2.80 22.32
CA ASN A 276 -11.96 -4.08 22.32
C ASN A 276 -12.97 -5.18 22.76
N ILE A 277 -13.62 -5.82 21.77
CA ILE A 277 -14.65 -6.83 22.06
C ILE A 277 -14.01 -8.14 22.52
N ALA A 278 -12.95 -8.58 21.82
CA ALA A 278 -12.22 -9.80 22.10
C ALA A 278 -10.83 -9.73 21.43
N PRO A 279 -9.88 -10.63 21.76
CA PRO A 279 -8.55 -10.64 21.15
C PRO A 279 -8.55 -10.71 19.62
N ASN A 280 -9.60 -11.27 19.01
CA ASN A 280 -9.73 -11.49 17.59
C ASN A 280 -10.80 -10.61 16.92
N ARG A 281 -11.43 -9.67 17.63
CA ARG A 281 -12.45 -8.78 17.07
C ARG A 281 -12.52 -7.45 17.80
N ASP A 282 -12.76 -6.40 17.06
CA ASP A 282 -12.91 -5.05 17.60
C ASP A 282 -13.91 -4.22 16.77
N LEU A 283 -14.35 -3.11 17.37
CA LEU A 283 -15.22 -2.13 16.74
C LEU A 283 -14.66 -0.73 17.03
N THR A 284 -14.60 0.11 16.01
CA THR A 284 -14.35 1.54 16.20
C THR A 284 -15.60 2.32 15.78
N ILE A 285 -16.15 3.11 16.68
CA ILE A 285 -17.27 4.02 16.44
C ILE A 285 -16.68 5.38 16.09
N LEU A 286 -17.19 6.03 15.03
CA LEU A 286 -16.63 7.23 14.41
C LEU A 286 -17.67 8.34 14.32
N PRO A 287 -18.13 8.95 15.41
CA PRO A 287 -18.94 10.15 15.32
C PRO A 287 -18.12 11.30 14.71
N ARG A 288 -18.67 11.92 13.68
CA ARG A 288 -18.04 12.96 12.87
C ARG A 288 -18.98 14.16 12.73
N TYR A 289 -18.50 15.33 13.10
CA TYR A 289 -19.20 16.60 12.91
C TYR A 289 -18.59 17.36 11.73
N MET A 290 -19.44 17.78 10.80
CA MET A 290 -19.08 18.60 9.65
C MET A 290 -19.90 19.89 9.69
N SER A 291 -19.26 21.06 9.76
CA SER A 291 -19.95 22.34 9.96
C SER A 291 -20.93 22.69 8.84
N GLU A 292 -20.70 22.18 7.62
CA GLU A 292 -21.52 22.43 6.44
C GLU A 292 -22.58 21.34 6.16
N ARG A 293 -22.50 20.19 6.85
CA ARG A 293 -23.34 19.02 6.54
C ARG A 293 -24.08 18.43 7.73
N GLY A 294 -23.55 18.57 8.94
CA GLY A 294 -24.14 18.02 10.17
C GLY A 294 -23.34 16.86 10.77
N VAL A 295 -24.00 15.99 11.52
CA VAL A 295 -23.38 14.89 12.28
C VAL A 295 -23.54 13.57 11.55
N GLN A 296 -22.43 12.93 11.24
CA GLN A 296 -22.31 11.58 10.65
C GLN A 296 -21.89 10.58 11.73
N LEU A 297 -22.52 9.43 11.77
CA LEU A 297 -22.10 8.30 12.59
C LEU A 297 -21.48 7.24 11.72
N GLY A 298 -20.18 7.00 11.88
CA GLY A 298 -19.42 5.94 11.23
C GLY A 298 -19.12 4.79 12.18
N GLY A 299 -18.76 3.64 11.60
CA GLY A 299 -18.29 2.48 12.34
C GLY A 299 -17.42 1.55 11.48
N SER A 300 -16.45 0.91 12.13
CA SER A 300 -15.58 -0.10 11.51
C SER A 300 -15.45 -1.31 12.45
N TYR A 301 -16.05 -2.42 12.07
CA TYR A 301 -15.94 -3.70 12.75
C TYR A 301 -14.92 -4.58 12.04
N ARG A 302 -13.95 -5.13 12.80
CA ARG A 302 -12.92 -6.01 12.27
C ARG A 302 -12.93 -7.34 13.02
N THR A 303 -12.65 -8.40 12.28
CA THR A 303 -12.55 -9.75 12.83
C THR A 303 -11.44 -10.53 12.15
N ILE A 304 -10.74 -11.38 12.91
CA ILE A 304 -9.70 -12.27 12.42
C ILE A 304 -9.71 -13.57 13.23
N ASP A 305 -9.65 -14.69 12.51
CA ASP A 305 -9.58 -16.04 13.08
C ASP A 305 -8.80 -16.91 12.08
N PRO A 306 -8.23 -18.05 12.44
CA PRO A 306 -7.57 -18.93 11.48
C PRO A 306 -8.40 -19.29 10.26
N ARG A 307 -9.72 -19.31 10.37
CA ARG A 307 -10.64 -19.68 9.29
C ARG A 307 -11.41 -18.52 8.68
N TYR A 308 -11.41 -17.35 9.29
CA TYR A 308 -12.09 -16.18 8.71
C TYR A 308 -11.38 -14.88 9.07
N SER A 309 -11.47 -13.92 8.17
CA SER A 309 -11.04 -12.54 8.42
C SER A 309 -11.95 -11.59 7.66
N GLY A 310 -12.24 -10.45 8.25
CA GLY A 310 -13.08 -9.48 7.58
C GLY A 310 -13.11 -8.12 8.24
N VAL A 311 -13.59 -7.16 7.45
CA VAL A 311 -13.86 -5.78 7.86
C VAL A 311 -15.23 -5.39 7.32
N VAL A 312 -16.04 -4.79 8.18
CA VAL A 312 -17.30 -4.16 7.80
C VAL A 312 -17.22 -2.71 8.24
N MET A 313 -17.37 -1.80 7.30
CA MET A 313 -17.43 -0.35 7.54
C MET A 313 -18.78 0.18 7.12
N GLY A 314 -19.30 1.15 7.88
CA GLY A 314 -20.52 1.84 7.53
C GLY A 314 -20.54 3.27 8.04
N ASP A 315 -21.17 4.15 7.28
CA ASP A 315 -21.37 5.55 7.62
C ASP A 315 -22.83 5.93 7.38
N TYR A 316 -23.42 6.69 8.31
CA TYR A 316 -24.76 7.23 8.19
C TYR A 316 -24.79 8.70 8.62
N LEU A 317 -25.26 9.56 7.74
CA LEU A 317 -25.46 10.98 7.97
C LEU A 317 -26.96 11.27 7.87
N PRO A 318 -27.66 11.38 8.99
CA PRO A 318 -29.05 11.80 8.97
C PRO A 318 -29.11 13.26 8.55
N TYR A 319 -29.83 13.51 7.48
CA TYR A 319 -30.07 14.83 6.92
C TYR A 319 -28.79 15.65 6.65
N ASP A 320 -28.11 15.34 5.55
CA ASP A 320 -27.04 16.20 5.04
C ASP A 320 -27.58 17.58 4.69
N GLN A 321 -27.18 18.62 5.41
CA GLN A 321 -27.68 20.01 5.26
C GLN A 321 -27.43 20.56 3.84
N LYS A 322 -26.37 20.16 3.16
CA LYS A 322 -26.07 20.54 1.77
C LYS A 322 -26.92 19.78 0.74
N ALA A 323 -27.14 18.49 0.99
CA ALA A 323 -27.85 17.62 0.06
C ALA A 323 -29.36 17.55 0.31
N GLY A 324 -29.84 17.97 1.49
CA GLY A 324 -31.26 17.94 1.90
C GLY A 324 -31.82 16.53 2.05
N ARG A 325 -30.99 15.53 2.38
CA ARG A 325 -31.40 14.13 2.49
C ARG A 325 -30.43 13.33 3.35
N ASP A 326 -30.87 12.14 3.75
CA ASP A 326 -30.03 11.16 4.42
C ASP A 326 -28.97 10.60 3.46
N ARG A 327 -27.78 10.36 3.97
CA ARG A 327 -26.68 9.79 3.19
C ARG A 327 -25.99 8.67 3.96
N TRP A 328 -25.60 7.62 3.24
CA TRP A 328 -24.99 6.46 3.84
C TRP A 328 -24.02 5.75 2.88
N ARG A 329 -23.11 4.98 3.48
CA ARG A 329 -22.19 4.06 2.80
C ARG A 329 -22.05 2.81 3.63
N TYR A 330 -21.86 1.67 2.97
CA TYR A 330 -21.27 0.49 3.58
C TYR A 330 -20.18 -0.10 2.67
N ASP A 331 -19.23 -0.79 3.32
CA ASP A 331 -18.15 -1.54 2.70
C ASP A 331 -17.94 -2.80 3.55
N TRP A 332 -18.11 -3.96 2.93
CA TRP A 332 -17.96 -5.26 3.58
C TRP A 332 -16.99 -6.12 2.82
N GLN A 333 -15.89 -6.48 3.45
CA GLN A 333 -14.87 -7.35 2.93
C GLN A 333 -14.67 -8.49 3.93
N GLN A 334 -14.87 -9.73 3.47
CA GLN A 334 -14.71 -10.92 4.31
C GLN A 334 -14.15 -12.07 3.49
N ARG A 335 -13.33 -12.88 4.13
CA ARG A 335 -12.86 -14.16 3.65
C ARG A 335 -13.18 -15.23 4.69
N GLN A 336 -13.62 -16.40 4.22
CA GLN A 336 -14.04 -17.50 5.04
C GLN A 336 -13.53 -18.81 4.46
N ASN A 337 -12.78 -19.59 5.24
CA ASN A 337 -12.48 -20.98 4.92
C ASN A 337 -13.56 -21.86 5.55
N PHE A 338 -14.42 -22.47 4.74
CA PHE A 338 -15.51 -23.32 5.21
C PHE A 338 -15.05 -24.75 5.48
N LEU A 339 -14.14 -25.29 4.66
CA LEU A 339 -13.62 -26.64 4.73
C LEU A 339 -12.11 -26.62 4.49
N GLY A 340 -11.38 -27.59 5.06
CA GLY A 340 -9.95 -27.78 4.87
C GLY A 340 -9.10 -27.12 5.95
N SER A 341 -7.80 -27.11 5.74
CA SER A 341 -6.83 -26.51 6.66
C SER A 341 -6.91 -24.98 6.63
N PRO A 342 -6.69 -24.30 7.76
CA PRO A 342 -6.48 -22.85 7.75
C PRO A 342 -5.34 -22.48 6.79
N GLY A 343 -5.59 -21.50 5.92
CA GLY A 343 -4.61 -21.09 4.89
C GLY A 343 -4.86 -21.71 3.50
N GLY A 344 -5.80 -22.62 3.35
CA GLY A 344 -6.15 -23.24 2.06
C GLY A 344 -5.43 -24.55 1.79
N GLY A 345 -5.48 -24.99 0.54
CA GLY A 345 -4.92 -26.26 0.05
C GLY A 345 -5.96 -27.10 -0.66
N PRO A 346 -5.58 -28.27 -1.23
CA PRO A 346 -6.52 -29.14 -1.91
C PRO A 346 -7.66 -29.58 -0.99
N GLY A 347 -8.91 -29.43 -1.46
CA GLY A 347 -10.13 -29.71 -0.71
C GLY A 347 -10.63 -28.57 0.17
N ALA A 348 -9.90 -27.45 0.26
CA ALA A 348 -10.37 -26.28 0.99
C ALA A 348 -11.43 -25.52 0.16
N ILE A 349 -12.53 -25.11 0.82
CA ILE A 349 -13.53 -24.22 0.23
C ILE A 349 -13.34 -22.83 0.85
N ASN A 350 -12.89 -21.88 0.03
CA ASN A 350 -12.64 -20.50 0.42
C ASN A 350 -13.76 -19.62 -0.16
N GLY A 351 -14.60 -19.10 0.74
CA GLY A 351 -15.61 -18.11 0.40
C GLY A 351 -15.13 -16.69 0.65
N TYR A 352 -15.72 -15.73 -0.05
CA TYR A 352 -15.43 -14.32 0.13
C TYR A 352 -16.65 -13.45 -0.16
N VAL A 353 -16.68 -12.31 0.50
CA VAL A 353 -17.58 -11.18 0.23
C VAL A 353 -16.74 -9.95 -0.02
N ASN A 354 -17.06 -9.20 -1.06
CA ASN A 354 -16.51 -7.89 -1.35
C ASN A 354 -17.65 -7.01 -1.88
N ALA A 355 -18.30 -6.28 -0.98
CA ALA A 355 -19.50 -5.54 -1.30
C ALA A 355 -19.42 -4.11 -0.75
N ALA A 356 -19.58 -3.15 -1.64
CA ALA A 356 -19.67 -1.74 -1.26
C ALA A 356 -20.84 -1.07 -1.96
N ARG A 357 -21.48 -0.14 -1.27
CA ARG A 357 -22.58 0.66 -1.82
C ARG A 357 -22.70 2.01 -1.12
N VAL A 358 -23.23 2.99 -1.84
CA VAL A 358 -23.47 4.36 -1.36
C VAL A 358 -24.89 4.81 -1.64
N SER A 359 -25.34 5.79 -0.90
CA SER A 359 -26.70 6.31 -1.01
C SER A 359 -27.01 7.01 -2.32
N ASP A 360 -26.02 7.66 -2.93
CA ASP A 360 -26.22 8.57 -4.06
C ASP A 360 -24.99 8.79 -4.92
N ASN A 361 -25.20 9.40 -6.09
CA ASN A 361 -24.19 9.62 -7.13
C ASN A 361 -23.01 10.52 -6.70
N LEU A 362 -23.24 11.45 -5.77
CA LEU A 362 -22.25 12.44 -5.34
C LEU A 362 -21.52 12.04 -4.05
N TYR A 363 -21.96 10.94 -3.40
CA TYR A 363 -21.35 10.50 -2.14
C TYR A 363 -19.82 10.37 -2.21
N PRO A 364 -19.22 9.68 -3.20
CA PRO A 364 -17.77 9.57 -3.28
C PRO A 364 -17.06 10.90 -3.49
N THR A 365 -17.64 11.75 -4.34
CA THR A 365 -17.08 13.07 -4.62
C THR A 365 -17.07 13.96 -3.38
N ASP A 366 -18.08 13.84 -2.52
CA ASP A 366 -18.26 14.71 -1.35
C ASP A 366 -17.46 14.24 -0.13
N PHE A 367 -17.37 12.92 0.11
CA PHE A 367 -16.83 12.39 1.36
C PHE A 367 -15.48 11.71 1.23
N SER A 368 -15.03 11.36 0.02
CA SER A 368 -13.71 10.75 -0.14
C SER A 368 -12.61 11.76 0.11
N GLN A 369 -11.62 11.32 0.87
CA GLN A 369 -10.37 12.07 1.13
C GLN A 369 -9.29 11.79 0.08
N THR A 370 -9.51 10.81 -0.80
CA THR A 370 -8.55 10.44 -1.86
C THR A 370 -9.10 10.75 -3.25
N VAL A 371 -8.19 11.07 -4.18
CA VAL A 371 -8.54 11.29 -5.60
C VAL A 371 -9.23 10.05 -6.18
N ALA A 372 -8.64 8.88 -5.99
CA ALA A 372 -9.18 7.62 -6.50
C ALA A 372 -10.59 7.34 -5.96
N GLY A 373 -10.81 7.59 -4.66
CA GLY A 373 -12.13 7.43 -4.05
C GLY A 373 -13.16 8.43 -4.57
N SER A 374 -12.77 9.69 -4.80
CA SER A 374 -13.70 10.74 -5.26
C SER A 374 -14.16 10.57 -6.71
N VAL A 375 -13.39 9.86 -7.54
CA VAL A 375 -13.76 9.57 -8.95
C VAL A 375 -14.38 8.17 -9.12
N THR A 376 -14.54 7.42 -8.03
CA THR A 376 -15.17 6.09 -8.08
C THR A 376 -16.62 6.22 -8.54
N SER A 377 -16.92 5.68 -9.71
CA SER A 377 -18.26 5.70 -10.30
C SER A 377 -18.96 4.34 -10.25
N GLN A 378 -18.25 3.27 -9.89
CA GLN A 378 -18.77 1.90 -9.86
C GLN A 378 -18.44 1.24 -8.52
N PHE A 379 -19.46 0.82 -7.79
CA PHE A 379 -19.35 0.07 -6.55
C PHE A 379 -19.71 -1.39 -6.81
N ARG A 380 -18.73 -2.25 -6.62
CA ARG A 380 -18.83 -3.69 -6.82
C ARG A 380 -19.46 -4.35 -5.60
N GLN A 381 -20.33 -5.33 -5.86
CA GLN A 381 -20.94 -6.21 -4.86
C GLN A 381 -20.74 -7.64 -5.33
N GLU A 382 -19.79 -8.33 -4.74
CA GLU A 382 -19.39 -9.69 -5.15
C GLU A 382 -19.41 -10.62 -3.95
N VAL A 383 -20.01 -11.79 -4.15
CA VAL A 383 -19.97 -12.91 -3.23
C VAL A 383 -19.57 -14.15 -4.01
N GLY A 384 -18.63 -14.91 -3.48
CA GLY A 384 -18.16 -16.08 -4.19
C GLY A 384 -17.50 -17.10 -3.29
N ALA A 385 -17.26 -18.27 -3.88
CA ALA A 385 -16.47 -19.34 -3.28
C ALA A 385 -15.60 -20.00 -4.34
N VAL A 386 -14.40 -20.41 -3.94
CA VAL A 386 -13.43 -21.10 -4.78
C VAL A 386 -12.83 -22.27 -4.03
N SER A 387 -12.61 -23.36 -4.74
CA SER A 387 -11.99 -24.57 -4.19
C SER A 387 -11.02 -25.18 -5.21
N GLN A 388 -9.86 -25.60 -4.72
CA GLN A 388 -9.01 -26.55 -5.42
C GLN A 388 -9.45 -27.95 -5.02
N LEU A 389 -9.77 -28.81 -5.97
CA LEU A 389 -10.29 -30.13 -5.67
C LEU A 389 -9.20 -31.03 -5.04
N PRO A 390 -9.57 -31.98 -4.17
CA PRO A 390 -8.61 -32.86 -3.50
C PRO A 390 -8.16 -34.04 -4.35
N GLY A 391 -7.08 -34.72 -3.92
CA GLY A 391 -6.61 -35.99 -4.46
C GLY A 391 -6.21 -35.94 -5.93
N SER A 392 -6.65 -36.89 -6.72
CA SER A 392 -6.36 -36.94 -8.18
C SER A 392 -6.92 -35.79 -8.99
N LEU A 393 -7.84 -35.00 -8.41
CA LEU A 393 -8.45 -33.83 -9.03
C LEU A 393 -7.78 -32.53 -8.60
N SER A 394 -6.65 -32.57 -7.90
CA SER A 394 -5.95 -31.37 -7.36
C SER A 394 -5.51 -30.35 -8.42
N ASN A 395 -5.48 -30.76 -9.68
CA ASN A 395 -5.21 -29.88 -10.82
C ASN A 395 -6.42 -29.04 -11.25
N TRP A 396 -7.59 -29.28 -10.67
CA TRP A 396 -8.81 -28.53 -10.91
C TRP A 396 -9.06 -27.48 -9.84
N THR A 397 -9.38 -26.28 -10.29
CA THR A 397 -9.92 -25.20 -9.44
C THR A 397 -11.32 -24.88 -9.90
N VAL A 398 -12.30 -24.99 -9.01
CA VAL A 398 -13.70 -24.66 -9.29
C VAL A 398 -14.12 -23.44 -8.50
N GLY A 399 -14.98 -22.62 -9.08
CA GLY A 399 -15.44 -21.38 -8.44
C GLY A 399 -16.89 -21.07 -8.80
N VAL A 400 -17.57 -20.44 -7.88
CA VAL A 400 -18.90 -19.84 -8.11
C VAL A 400 -18.92 -18.45 -7.52
N LYS A 401 -19.49 -17.49 -8.24
CA LYS A 401 -19.69 -16.14 -7.73
C LYS A 401 -20.91 -15.45 -8.32
N THR A 402 -21.37 -14.45 -7.60
CA THR A 402 -22.31 -13.44 -8.09
C THR A 402 -21.66 -12.08 -8.04
N LEU A 403 -21.92 -11.24 -9.03
CA LEU A 403 -21.33 -9.92 -9.14
C LEU A 403 -22.38 -8.93 -9.65
N THR A 404 -22.64 -7.91 -8.85
CA THR A 404 -23.50 -6.80 -9.23
C THR A 404 -22.77 -5.46 -9.06
N PHE A 405 -23.25 -4.44 -9.73
CA PHE A 405 -22.66 -3.10 -9.68
C PHE A 405 -23.71 -2.04 -9.36
N GLN A 406 -23.33 -1.11 -8.49
CA GLN A 406 -23.96 0.19 -8.43
C GLN A 406 -23.15 1.16 -9.27
N THR A 407 -23.68 1.64 -10.38
CA THR A 407 -23.04 2.63 -11.24
C THR A 407 -23.59 4.01 -10.91
N LEU A 408 -22.71 4.94 -10.57
CA LEU A 408 -23.04 6.31 -10.22
C LEU A 408 -22.96 7.20 -11.46
N GLN A 409 -23.84 8.20 -11.51
CA GLN A 409 -23.92 9.21 -12.57
C GLN A 409 -23.66 10.61 -11.97
N PRO A 410 -22.41 10.95 -11.62
CA PRO A 410 -22.12 12.20 -10.89
C PRO A 410 -22.33 13.47 -11.74
N ASN A 411 -22.25 13.34 -13.07
CA ASN A 411 -22.36 14.47 -13.99
C ASN A 411 -23.29 14.15 -15.15
N LEU A 412 -24.43 14.81 -15.22
CA LEU A 412 -25.26 14.82 -16.43
C LEU A 412 -24.77 15.95 -17.35
N PRO A 413 -24.65 15.77 -18.68
CA PRO A 413 -25.19 14.67 -19.49
C PRO A 413 -24.20 13.50 -19.74
N SER A 414 -22.97 13.52 -19.23
CA SER A 414 -22.08 12.39 -19.42
C SER A 414 -22.55 11.17 -18.63
N THR A 415 -22.95 10.13 -19.32
CA THR A 415 -23.39 8.88 -18.68
C THR A 415 -22.21 7.91 -18.54
N VAL A 416 -22.00 7.41 -17.34
CA VAL A 416 -21.09 6.29 -17.10
C VAL A 416 -21.82 5.02 -17.52
N GLY A 417 -21.21 4.23 -18.43
CA GLY A 417 -21.77 2.94 -18.85
C GLY A 417 -21.85 1.96 -17.67
N ALA A 418 -23.04 1.40 -17.43
CA ALA A 418 -23.19 0.37 -16.42
C ALA A 418 -22.67 -0.96 -16.95
N PRO A 419 -21.81 -1.70 -16.22
CA PRO A 419 -21.44 -3.05 -16.58
C PRO A 419 -22.61 -4.00 -16.35
N TYR A 420 -22.60 -5.14 -17.04
CA TYR A 420 -23.56 -6.21 -16.79
C TYR A 420 -23.36 -6.81 -15.40
N ASN A 421 -24.44 -7.11 -14.71
CA ASN A 421 -24.42 -7.98 -13.54
C ASN A 421 -24.20 -9.42 -13.96
N ILE A 422 -23.56 -10.22 -13.14
CA ILE A 422 -23.28 -11.64 -13.38
C ILE A 422 -23.93 -12.45 -12.24
N LEU A 423 -24.96 -13.25 -12.56
CA LEU A 423 -25.83 -13.91 -11.58
C LEU A 423 -26.29 -15.30 -12.05
N PRO A 424 -25.54 -16.40 -11.85
CA PRO A 424 -24.18 -16.53 -11.33
C PRO A 424 -23.11 -16.60 -12.42
N GLN A 425 -21.82 -16.65 -11.99
CA GLN A 425 -20.72 -17.19 -12.77
C GLN A 425 -20.24 -18.49 -12.12
N ILE A 426 -20.03 -19.54 -12.92
CA ILE A 426 -19.47 -20.83 -12.50
C ILE A 426 -18.25 -21.10 -13.35
N THR A 427 -17.12 -21.36 -12.72
CA THR A 427 -15.85 -21.62 -13.41
C THR A 427 -15.25 -22.95 -12.99
N ALA A 428 -14.65 -23.67 -13.95
CA ALA A 428 -13.83 -24.83 -13.69
C ALA A 428 -12.56 -24.73 -14.53
N ASN A 429 -11.41 -24.73 -13.88
CA ASN A 429 -10.11 -24.56 -14.49
C ASN A 429 -9.22 -25.76 -14.16
N TYR A 430 -8.69 -26.40 -15.18
CA TYR A 430 -7.71 -27.48 -15.11
C TYR A 430 -6.37 -27.02 -15.67
N ARG A 431 -5.27 -27.44 -15.05
CA ARG A 431 -3.93 -27.28 -15.58
C ARG A 431 -3.06 -28.48 -15.19
N SER A 432 -2.50 -29.19 -16.19
CA SER A 432 -1.54 -30.25 -15.94
C SER A 432 -0.17 -29.67 -15.56
N ASN A 433 0.62 -30.47 -14.85
CA ASN A 433 2.01 -30.16 -14.50
C ASN A 433 2.21 -28.81 -13.82
N LEU A 434 1.52 -28.60 -12.72
CA LEU A 434 1.99 -27.69 -11.69
C LEU A 434 3.17 -28.37 -11.00
N VAL A 435 4.33 -28.42 -11.67
CA VAL A 435 5.58 -28.65 -10.96
C VAL A 435 5.79 -27.36 -10.18
N PRO A 436 5.70 -27.38 -8.83
CA PRO A 436 6.09 -26.21 -8.05
C PRO A 436 7.53 -25.89 -8.48
N PRO A 437 7.89 -24.59 -8.64
CA PRO A 437 9.28 -24.26 -8.78
C PRO A 437 9.99 -24.93 -7.60
N SER A 438 10.88 -25.89 -7.90
CA SER A 438 11.69 -26.50 -6.87
C SER A 438 12.43 -25.34 -6.24
N SER A 439 12.03 -24.96 -5.03
CA SER A 439 12.77 -24.06 -4.18
C SER A 439 14.02 -24.78 -3.70
N GLY A 440 14.95 -24.98 -4.63
CA GLY A 440 16.30 -25.35 -4.30
C GLY A 440 16.88 -24.15 -3.58
N LEU A 441 17.12 -24.30 -2.29
CA LEU A 441 17.83 -23.34 -1.44
C LEU A 441 19.27 -23.06 -1.92
N ASP A 442 19.69 -23.65 -3.04
CA ASP A 442 21.06 -23.61 -3.53
C ASP A 442 21.30 -22.64 -4.71
N GLY A 443 20.34 -21.76 -5.03
CA GLY A 443 20.57 -20.67 -6.02
C GLY A 443 20.95 -21.12 -7.44
N LYS A 444 20.88 -22.40 -7.77
CA LYS A 444 21.23 -22.93 -9.08
C LYS A 444 20.00 -23.29 -9.90
N TYR A 445 19.74 -22.45 -10.91
CA TYR A 445 18.90 -22.67 -12.08
C TYR A 445 17.39 -22.91 -11.81
N ILE A 446 16.61 -21.90 -12.13
CA ILE A 446 15.18 -22.08 -12.39
C ILE A 446 15.08 -23.02 -13.60
N THR A 447 14.86 -24.32 -13.37
CA THR A 447 14.50 -25.22 -14.43
C THR A 447 13.09 -24.86 -14.88
N LEU A 448 12.98 -24.23 -16.06
CA LEU A 448 11.70 -24.03 -16.71
C LEU A 448 11.03 -25.42 -16.88
N PRO A 449 9.71 -25.54 -16.67
CA PRO A 449 9.03 -26.81 -16.85
C PRO A 449 9.26 -27.28 -18.29
N THR A 450 9.95 -28.39 -18.44
CA THR A 450 10.12 -29.08 -19.71
C THR A 450 9.06 -30.15 -19.82
N GLY A 451 8.24 -30.09 -20.87
CA GLY A 451 7.19 -31.09 -21.14
C GLY A 451 5.83 -30.45 -21.48
N PRO A 452 4.88 -31.27 -21.95
CA PRO A 452 3.59 -30.77 -22.39
C PRO A 452 2.76 -30.24 -21.22
N ILE A 453 2.25 -29.03 -21.35
CA ILE A 453 1.32 -28.38 -20.43
C ILE A 453 -0.04 -28.32 -21.09
N SER A 454 -1.03 -29.03 -20.53
CA SER A 454 -2.42 -28.93 -20.96
C SER A 454 -3.23 -28.08 -19.99
N SER A 455 -4.12 -27.29 -20.52
CA SER A 455 -5.08 -26.50 -19.75
C SER A 455 -6.48 -26.57 -20.37
N LEU A 456 -7.49 -26.58 -19.50
CA LEU A 456 -8.89 -26.50 -19.86
C LEU A 456 -9.58 -25.53 -18.90
N SER A 457 -10.31 -24.57 -19.44
CA SER A 457 -11.09 -23.61 -18.65
C SER A 457 -12.50 -23.57 -19.16
N THR A 458 -13.45 -23.68 -18.25
CA THR A 458 -14.87 -23.55 -18.54
C THR A 458 -15.45 -22.43 -17.69
N ASP A 459 -16.20 -21.53 -18.31
CA ASP A 459 -16.88 -20.40 -17.67
C ASP A 459 -18.35 -20.40 -18.13
N PHE A 460 -19.26 -20.59 -17.20
CA PHE A 460 -20.68 -20.34 -17.40
C PHE A 460 -21.03 -19.03 -16.67
N SER A 461 -21.61 -18.07 -17.41
CA SER A 461 -21.97 -16.76 -16.86
C SER A 461 -23.37 -16.37 -17.31
N ARG A 462 -24.24 -16.07 -16.35
CA ARG A 462 -25.54 -15.45 -16.60
C ARG A 462 -25.44 -13.94 -16.40
N PHE A 463 -25.63 -13.20 -17.46
CA PHE A 463 -25.61 -11.74 -17.48
C PHE A 463 -27.03 -11.18 -17.34
N SER A 464 -27.15 -10.09 -16.59
CA SER A 464 -28.36 -9.28 -16.55
C SER A 464 -28.01 -7.80 -16.59
N TYR A 465 -28.77 -7.05 -17.34
CA TYR A 465 -28.60 -5.62 -17.46
C TYR A 465 -29.77 -4.88 -16.82
N ASN A 466 -29.50 -4.05 -15.82
CA ASN A 466 -30.52 -3.24 -15.22
C ASN A 466 -30.55 -1.88 -15.94
N ILE A 467 -31.55 -1.64 -16.75
CA ILE A 467 -31.72 -0.36 -17.42
C ILE A 467 -32.10 0.67 -16.36
N ALA A 468 -31.15 1.47 -15.92
CA ALA A 468 -31.50 2.76 -15.35
C ALA A 468 -32.22 3.55 -16.47
N SER A 469 -33.34 4.16 -16.14
CA SER A 469 -34.31 4.83 -17.01
C SER A 469 -33.79 5.91 -17.97
N SER A 470 -32.46 6.09 -18.07
CA SER A 470 -31.78 7.15 -18.82
C SER A 470 -31.08 6.70 -20.11
N ILE A 471 -31.02 5.40 -20.39
CA ILE A 471 -30.45 4.89 -21.66
C ILE A 471 -31.61 4.54 -22.58
N PRO A 472 -31.68 5.09 -23.79
CA PRO A 472 -32.70 4.66 -24.76
C PRO A 472 -32.59 3.14 -25.00
N ASN A 473 -33.68 2.40 -24.87
CA ASN A 473 -33.77 0.95 -25.13
C ASN A 473 -33.46 0.56 -26.59
N THR A 474 -32.96 1.50 -27.38
CA THR A 474 -32.84 1.39 -28.83
C THR A 474 -31.39 1.12 -29.32
N ALA A 475 -30.40 1.04 -28.44
CA ALA A 475 -29.06 0.70 -28.88
C ALA A 475 -28.99 -0.80 -29.27
N PRO A 476 -28.69 -1.12 -30.55
CA PRO A 476 -28.55 -2.49 -30.99
C PRO A 476 -27.43 -3.20 -30.24
N GLY A 477 -27.65 -4.45 -29.82
CA GLY A 477 -26.65 -5.27 -29.13
C GLY A 477 -26.67 -5.17 -27.61
N ILE A 478 -27.61 -4.45 -26.99
CA ILE A 478 -27.86 -4.51 -25.54
C ILE A 478 -28.89 -5.60 -25.25
N PHE A 479 -28.60 -6.47 -24.29
CA PHE A 479 -29.44 -7.61 -23.90
C PHE A 479 -29.92 -7.44 -22.47
N SER A 480 -31.19 -7.77 -22.22
CA SER A 480 -31.76 -7.75 -20.87
C SER A 480 -31.21 -8.88 -20.01
N GLN A 481 -31.09 -10.05 -20.61
CA GLN A 481 -30.53 -11.24 -19.99
C GLN A 481 -29.79 -12.07 -21.03
N ALA A 482 -28.72 -12.72 -20.63
CA ALA A 482 -28.00 -13.65 -21.48
C ALA A 482 -27.25 -14.69 -20.66
N ASP A 483 -27.23 -15.91 -21.17
CA ASP A 483 -26.36 -16.95 -20.70
C ASP A 483 -25.22 -17.15 -21.69
N ARG A 484 -23.98 -17.17 -21.18
CA ARG A 484 -22.78 -17.45 -21.96
C ARG A 484 -22.03 -18.62 -21.36
N THR A 485 -21.67 -19.58 -22.22
CA THR A 485 -20.72 -20.64 -21.88
C THR A 485 -19.47 -20.46 -22.70
N VAL A 486 -18.32 -20.42 -22.06
CA VAL A 486 -17.01 -20.33 -22.70
C VAL A 486 -16.19 -21.58 -22.32
N VAL A 487 -15.65 -22.25 -23.32
CA VAL A 487 -14.72 -23.37 -23.12
C VAL A 487 -13.42 -23.03 -23.84
N LYS A 488 -12.32 -23.02 -23.11
CA LYS A 488 -10.95 -22.78 -23.64
C LYS A 488 -10.08 -23.99 -23.35
N GLY A 489 -9.43 -24.51 -24.38
CA GLY A 489 -8.41 -25.55 -24.22
C GLY A 489 -7.10 -25.11 -24.81
N ALA A 490 -5.98 -25.47 -24.20
CA ALA A 490 -4.67 -25.23 -24.76
C ALA A 490 -3.71 -26.39 -24.44
N LEU A 491 -2.81 -26.63 -25.40
CA LEU A 491 -1.67 -27.51 -25.28
C LEU A 491 -0.42 -26.69 -25.64
N GLU A 492 0.51 -26.60 -24.72
CA GLU A 492 1.78 -25.90 -24.86
C GLU A 492 2.94 -26.87 -24.62
N TYR A 493 3.99 -26.78 -25.40
CA TYR A 493 5.19 -27.59 -25.22
C TYR A 493 6.45 -26.71 -25.09
N PRO A 494 6.69 -26.12 -23.90
CA PRO A 494 7.83 -25.27 -23.68
C PRO A 494 9.15 -26.08 -23.70
N GLN A 495 10.09 -25.62 -24.49
CA GLN A 495 11.48 -26.06 -24.48
C GLN A 495 12.36 -24.86 -24.18
N ALA A 496 13.23 -24.96 -23.19
CA ALA A 496 14.12 -23.88 -22.79
C ALA A 496 15.48 -24.40 -22.37
N THR A 497 16.49 -23.66 -22.77
CA THR A 497 17.89 -23.80 -22.35
C THR A 497 18.38 -22.42 -21.89
N PRO A 498 19.57 -22.30 -21.31
CA PRO A 498 20.10 -20.98 -20.96
C PRO A 498 20.21 -19.98 -22.15
N GLY A 499 20.45 -20.50 -23.36
CA GLY A 499 20.68 -19.66 -24.55
C GLY A 499 19.47 -19.45 -25.47
N TYR A 500 18.41 -20.26 -25.33
CA TYR A 500 17.20 -20.11 -26.14
C TYR A 500 15.97 -20.74 -25.50
N TYR A 501 14.81 -20.29 -25.95
CA TYR A 501 13.55 -20.96 -25.66
C TYR A 501 12.67 -21.04 -26.93
N VAL A 502 11.84 -22.07 -26.99
CA VAL A 502 10.81 -22.27 -28.01
C VAL A 502 9.55 -22.80 -27.35
N ARG A 503 8.41 -22.13 -27.53
CA ARG A 503 7.13 -22.45 -26.92
C ARG A 503 6.04 -22.54 -27.97
N PRO A 504 5.90 -23.66 -28.68
CA PRO A 504 4.73 -23.90 -29.52
C PRO A 504 3.49 -24.11 -28.65
N LYS A 505 2.38 -23.52 -29.05
CA LYS A 505 1.10 -23.63 -28.39
C LYS A 505 -0.01 -23.72 -29.41
N VAL A 506 -0.95 -24.64 -29.16
CA VAL A 506 -2.22 -24.72 -29.88
C VAL A 506 -3.34 -24.59 -28.87
N SER A 507 -4.32 -23.77 -29.17
CA SER A 507 -5.45 -23.50 -28.28
C SER A 507 -6.72 -23.36 -29.10
N PHE A 508 -7.86 -23.50 -28.42
CA PHE A 508 -9.15 -23.17 -28.97
C PHE A 508 -10.01 -22.44 -27.94
N GLN A 509 -10.93 -21.65 -28.42
CA GLN A 509 -12.00 -21.09 -27.61
C GLN A 509 -13.33 -21.31 -28.30
N SER A 510 -14.27 -21.86 -27.54
CA SER A 510 -15.68 -22.04 -27.95
C SER A 510 -16.56 -21.19 -27.05
N ASN A 511 -17.37 -20.36 -27.68
CA ASN A 511 -18.39 -19.59 -27.00
C ASN A 511 -19.78 -20.07 -27.46
N SER A 512 -20.71 -20.16 -26.52
CA SER A 512 -22.13 -20.38 -26.78
C SER A 512 -22.95 -19.33 -26.05
N TYR A 513 -23.94 -18.76 -26.72
CA TYR A 513 -24.79 -17.70 -26.20
C TYR A 513 -26.26 -18.04 -26.33
N SER A 514 -27.02 -17.74 -25.26
CA SER A 514 -28.49 -17.70 -25.28
C SER A 514 -28.90 -16.33 -24.71
N ALA A 515 -29.38 -15.42 -25.52
CA ALA A 515 -29.61 -14.05 -25.12
C ALA A 515 -30.99 -13.54 -25.54
N THR A 516 -31.60 -12.72 -24.66
CA THR A 516 -32.85 -12.01 -24.92
C THR A 516 -32.53 -10.53 -25.16
N ALA A 517 -32.71 -10.07 -26.38
CA ALA A 517 -32.53 -8.67 -26.76
C ALA A 517 -33.68 -7.79 -26.26
N PHE A 518 -33.37 -6.51 -25.95
CA PHE A 518 -34.39 -5.51 -25.71
C PHE A 518 -35.12 -5.08 -26.99
N GLN A 519 -34.40 -5.15 -28.11
CA GLN A 519 -34.94 -4.76 -29.41
C GLN A 519 -35.59 -6.00 -30.09
N PRO A 520 -36.90 -6.00 -30.36
CA PRO A 520 -37.56 -7.06 -31.09
C PRO A 520 -36.92 -7.28 -32.47
N GLY A 521 -36.71 -8.53 -32.86
CA GLY A 521 -36.17 -8.89 -34.15
C GLY A 521 -34.63 -9.00 -34.25
N TYR A 522 -33.88 -8.54 -33.25
CA TYR A 522 -32.45 -8.73 -33.21
C TYR A 522 -32.12 -10.17 -32.73
N GLN A 523 -31.48 -10.94 -33.61
CA GLN A 523 -31.03 -12.30 -33.29
C GLN A 523 -29.52 -12.31 -33.07
N PRO A 524 -29.06 -12.58 -31.82
CA PRO A 524 -27.62 -12.70 -31.55
C PRO A 524 -27.08 -13.97 -32.21
N ALA A 525 -25.78 -13.95 -32.56
CA ALA A 525 -25.11 -15.18 -32.99
C ALA A 525 -25.09 -16.19 -31.84
N GLN A 526 -25.37 -17.46 -32.15
CA GLN A 526 -25.48 -18.52 -31.15
C GLN A 526 -24.11 -18.91 -30.54
N GLY A 527 -23.03 -18.63 -31.23
CA GLY A 527 -21.69 -18.92 -30.77
C GLY A 527 -20.66 -19.09 -31.87
N PHE A 528 -19.45 -19.43 -31.48
CA PHE A 528 -18.33 -19.73 -32.40
C PHE A 528 -17.33 -20.69 -31.75
N LEU A 529 -16.51 -21.34 -32.56
CA LEU A 529 -15.34 -22.12 -32.20
C LEU A 529 -14.15 -21.61 -33.00
N ILE A 530 -13.13 -21.11 -32.32
CA ILE A 530 -11.96 -20.48 -32.95
C ILE A 530 -10.69 -21.18 -32.45
N PRO A 531 -9.92 -21.85 -33.31
CA PRO A 531 -8.60 -22.34 -33.00
C PRO A 531 -7.55 -21.21 -33.12
N THR A 532 -6.50 -21.30 -32.31
CA THR A 532 -5.35 -20.41 -32.37
C THR A 532 -4.07 -21.22 -32.25
N ALA A 533 -3.11 -20.96 -33.09
CA ALA A 533 -1.77 -21.50 -33.00
C ALA A 533 -0.77 -20.36 -32.78
N SER A 534 0.16 -20.57 -31.86
CA SER A 534 1.23 -19.58 -31.58
C SER A 534 2.57 -20.24 -31.39
N LEU A 535 3.63 -19.51 -31.71
CA LEU A 535 5.01 -19.90 -31.52
C LEU A 535 5.76 -18.71 -30.91
N ASP A 536 6.16 -18.86 -29.67
CA ASP A 536 6.99 -17.87 -28.97
C ASP A 536 8.42 -18.41 -28.85
N SER A 537 9.38 -17.67 -29.35
CA SER A 537 10.78 -18.08 -29.39
C SER A 537 11.67 -16.89 -29.05
N GLY A 538 12.76 -17.18 -28.35
CA GLY A 538 13.76 -16.18 -28.02
C GLY A 538 15.14 -16.77 -27.88
N LEU A 539 16.12 -15.91 -28.06
CA LEU A 539 17.53 -16.19 -27.82
C LEU A 539 18.02 -15.32 -26.69
N ALA A 540 19.03 -15.79 -25.97
CA ALA A 540 19.72 -15.00 -24.94
C ALA A 540 21.22 -15.05 -25.22
N PHE A 541 21.78 -13.89 -25.47
CA PHE A 541 23.24 -13.69 -25.64
C PHE A 541 23.74 -12.91 -24.43
N GLU A 542 24.76 -13.42 -23.79
CA GLU A 542 25.37 -12.76 -22.64
C GLU A 542 26.87 -12.56 -22.86
N ARG A 543 27.37 -11.45 -22.34
CA ARG A 543 28.79 -11.18 -22.27
C ARG A 543 29.16 -10.38 -21.04
N ASP A 544 30.36 -10.55 -20.57
CA ASP A 544 30.94 -9.66 -19.56
C ASP A 544 31.10 -8.24 -20.12
N ALA A 545 30.73 -7.28 -19.32
CA ALA A 545 30.78 -5.84 -19.69
C ALA A 545 31.55 -5.04 -18.63
N THR A 546 32.78 -5.47 -18.35
CA THR A 546 33.68 -4.86 -17.33
C THR A 546 33.94 -3.38 -17.61
N GLU A 547 33.92 -2.97 -18.87
CA GLU A 547 34.05 -1.57 -19.28
C GLU A 547 32.90 -0.68 -18.77
N MET A 548 31.72 -1.26 -18.54
CA MET A 548 30.56 -0.57 -17.98
C MET A 548 30.64 -0.43 -16.46
N GLY A 549 31.48 -1.19 -15.80
CA GLY A 549 31.75 -1.07 -14.37
C GLY A 549 32.18 0.33 -13.95
N ARG A 550 32.82 1.08 -14.86
CA ARG A 550 33.19 2.50 -14.63
C ARG A 550 31.98 3.42 -14.41
N PHE A 551 30.82 3.06 -14.98
CA PHE A 551 29.59 3.86 -14.86
C PHE A 551 28.71 3.38 -13.71
N PHE A 552 28.70 2.09 -13.39
CA PHE A 552 27.81 1.49 -12.40
C PHE A 552 28.53 1.08 -11.10
N GLY A 553 29.86 1.16 -11.07
CA GLY A 553 30.65 0.91 -9.86
C GLY A 553 30.91 -0.58 -9.53
N GLN A 554 30.46 -1.51 -10.38
CA GLN A 554 30.58 -2.96 -10.21
C GLN A 554 30.72 -3.66 -11.56
N ASP A 555 31.16 -4.93 -11.56
CA ASP A 555 31.19 -5.75 -12.76
C ASP A 555 29.79 -6.00 -13.28
N MET A 556 29.61 -5.82 -14.59
CA MET A 556 28.33 -5.90 -15.28
C MET A 556 28.29 -7.05 -16.26
N LEU A 557 27.09 -7.61 -16.43
CA LEU A 557 26.73 -8.51 -17.52
C LEU A 557 25.83 -7.74 -18.50
N LEU A 558 26.13 -7.83 -19.77
CA LEU A 558 25.26 -7.33 -20.84
C LEU A 558 24.56 -8.52 -21.47
N SER A 559 23.22 -8.54 -21.43
CA SER A 559 22.42 -9.49 -22.19
C SER A 559 21.72 -8.84 -23.37
N LEU A 560 21.56 -9.58 -24.45
CA LEU A 560 20.77 -9.21 -25.62
C LEU A 560 19.79 -10.35 -25.91
N GLU A 561 18.51 -10.02 -25.87
CA GLU A 561 17.41 -10.98 -25.92
C GLU A 561 16.47 -10.68 -27.12
N PRO A 562 16.80 -11.15 -28.32
CA PRO A 562 15.85 -11.12 -29.43
C PRO A 562 14.71 -12.10 -29.20
N ARG A 563 13.46 -11.67 -29.48
CA ARG A 563 12.25 -12.45 -29.35
C ARG A 563 11.44 -12.39 -30.62
N ALA A 564 10.95 -13.51 -31.11
CA ALA A 564 10.02 -13.61 -32.20
C ALA A 564 8.76 -14.37 -31.73
N TYR A 565 7.62 -13.76 -31.97
CA TYR A 565 6.33 -14.31 -31.59
C TYR A 565 5.40 -14.32 -32.80
N TYR A 566 5.03 -15.51 -33.28
CA TYR A 566 4.07 -15.69 -34.35
C TYR A 566 2.75 -16.20 -33.79
N VAL A 567 1.63 -15.64 -34.27
CA VAL A 567 0.29 -16.06 -33.91
C VAL A 567 -0.61 -16.12 -35.14
N TYR A 568 -1.32 -17.23 -35.29
CA TYR A 568 -2.34 -17.43 -36.30
C TYR A 568 -3.67 -17.79 -35.67
N THR A 569 -4.72 -17.00 -36.00
CA THR A 569 -6.11 -17.22 -35.61
C THR A 569 -6.98 -16.94 -36.84
N PRO A 570 -7.73 -17.91 -37.36
CA PRO A 570 -8.57 -17.71 -38.53
C PRO A 570 -9.69 -16.70 -38.24
N TYR A 571 -10.05 -15.95 -39.29
CA TYR A 571 -11.19 -15.05 -39.20
C TYR A 571 -12.49 -15.81 -39.09
N ILE A 572 -13.29 -15.46 -38.09
CA ILE A 572 -14.70 -15.87 -37.98
C ILE A 572 -15.52 -14.60 -37.74
N ASN A 573 -16.64 -14.47 -38.44
CA ASN A 573 -17.51 -13.32 -38.26
C ASN A 573 -18.13 -13.30 -36.84
N GLN A 574 -17.81 -12.30 -36.06
CA GLN A 574 -18.27 -12.07 -34.70
C GLN A 574 -19.15 -10.80 -34.55
N ALA A 575 -19.60 -10.22 -35.70
CA ALA A 575 -20.31 -8.93 -35.68
C ALA A 575 -21.58 -8.95 -34.80
N ASN A 576 -22.32 -10.07 -34.81
CA ASN A 576 -23.58 -10.24 -34.10
C ASN A 576 -23.42 -10.96 -32.75
N THR A 577 -22.19 -11.26 -32.30
CA THR A 577 -22.02 -11.85 -30.97
C THR A 577 -22.19 -10.75 -29.92
N PRO A 578 -22.83 -11.04 -28.77
CA PRO A 578 -22.96 -10.10 -27.67
C PRO A 578 -21.61 -9.60 -27.14
N LEU A 579 -21.63 -8.45 -26.48
CA LEU A 579 -20.49 -7.86 -25.76
C LEU A 579 -20.91 -7.63 -24.31
N PHE A 580 -20.35 -8.41 -23.37
CA PHE A 580 -20.68 -8.31 -21.96
C PHE A 580 -19.52 -7.76 -21.13
N ASP A 581 -18.33 -8.37 -21.27
CA ASP A 581 -17.14 -8.10 -20.45
C ASP A 581 -15.88 -7.85 -21.29
N THR A 582 -16.07 -7.58 -22.58
CA THR A 582 -14.96 -7.44 -23.52
C THR A 582 -14.65 -5.99 -23.84
N GLY A 583 -13.37 -5.67 -23.85
CA GLY A 583 -12.81 -4.37 -24.24
C GLY A 583 -11.50 -4.55 -24.99
N ASP A 584 -10.97 -3.46 -25.54
CA ASP A 584 -9.64 -3.47 -26.14
C ASP A 584 -8.58 -3.65 -25.05
N ALA A 585 -7.63 -4.56 -25.26
CA ALA A 585 -6.43 -4.62 -24.45
C ALA A 585 -5.56 -3.40 -24.83
N GLY A 586 -5.17 -2.60 -23.86
CA GLY A 586 -4.28 -1.47 -24.13
C GLY A 586 -3.05 -1.93 -24.91
N PHE A 587 -2.55 -1.09 -25.81
CA PHE A 587 -1.37 -1.41 -26.60
C PHE A 587 -0.09 -1.02 -25.83
N GLY A 588 0.80 -1.96 -25.61
CA GLY A 588 2.04 -1.74 -24.87
C GLY A 588 3.02 -2.91 -25.04
N VAL A 589 4.20 -2.81 -24.42
CA VAL A 589 5.28 -3.79 -24.60
C VAL A 589 4.89 -5.21 -24.21
N SER A 590 4.07 -5.40 -23.20
CA SER A 590 3.57 -6.73 -22.79
C SER A 590 2.46 -7.23 -23.72
N GLN A 591 1.54 -6.37 -24.13
CA GLN A 591 0.39 -6.71 -24.96
C GLN A 591 0.74 -6.96 -26.43
N ILE A 592 1.86 -6.42 -26.91
CA ILE A 592 2.27 -6.63 -28.31
C ILE A 592 2.57 -8.13 -28.61
N PHE A 593 2.90 -8.93 -27.58
CA PHE A 593 3.13 -10.37 -27.66
C PHE A 593 1.91 -11.21 -27.23
N SER A 594 0.70 -10.67 -27.23
CA SER A 594 -0.52 -11.38 -26.84
C SER A 594 -1.17 -12.10 -28.04
N GLU A 595 -1.86 -13.22 -27.77
CA GLU A 595 -2.66 -13.95 -28.76
C GLU A 595 -3.93 -13.20 -29.15
N ASN A 596 -4.50 -12.42 -28.21
CA ASN A 596 -5.74 -11.69 -28.42
C ASN A 596 -5.52 -10.19 -28.15
N THR A 597 -6.03 -9.33 -29.01
CA THR A 597 -6.00 -7.86 -28.82
C THR A 597 -7.16 -7.38 -27.95
N PHE A 598 -8.06 -8.27 -27.55
CA PHE A 598 -9.16 -7.98 -26.63
C PHE A 598 -8.95 -8.61 -25.28
N ILE A 599 -9.43 -7.95 -24.25
CA ILE A 599 -9.66 -8.53 -22.91
C ILE A 599 -11.09 -9.07 -22.85
N GLY A 600 -11.37 -9.93 -21.87
CA GLY A 600 -12.68 -10.57 -21.73
C GLY A 600 -12.83 -11.82 -22.62
N ASN A 601 -14.07 -12.23 -22.86
CA ASN A 601 -14.34 -13.52 -23.50
C ASN A 601 -15.20 -13.44 -24.77
N ASP A 602 -15.74 -12.27 -25.15
CA ASP A 602 -16.74 -12.17 -26.22
C ASP A 602 -16.13 -11.92 -27.61
N ARG A 603 -14.87 -11.49 -27.67
CA ARG A 603 -14.16 -11.24 -28.93
C ARG A 603 -12.80 -11.90 -28.94
N ILE A 604 -12.47 -12.48 -30.07
CA ILE A 604 -11.15 -13.03 -30.39
C ILE A 604 -10.69 -12.38 -31.70
N SER A 605 -9.53 -11.73 -31.65
CA SER A 605 -8.95 -11.12 -32.84
C SER A 605 -8.50 -12.21 -33.83
N ASP A 606 -8.83 -12.02 -35.10
CA ASP A 606 -8.18 -12.77 -36.18
C ASP A 606 -6.73 -12.32 -36.29
N ASN A 607 -5.84 -13.27 -36.41
CA ASN A 607 -4.41 -13.01 -36.40
C ASN A 607 -3.68 -13.81 -37.47
N ASN A 608 -2.80 -13.12 -38.19
CA ASN A 608 -1.71 -13.69 -38.94
C ASN A 608 -0.54 -12.72 -38.75
N LYS A 609 0.07 -12.79 -37.55
CA LYS A 609 0.93 -11.72 -37.02
C LYS A 609 2.28 -12.27 -36.59
N LEU A 610 3.33 -11.57 -36.98
CA LEU A 610 4.68 -11.79 -36.46
C LEU A 610 5.10 -10.57 -35.65
N THR A 611 5.44 -10.77 -34.38
CA THR A 611 5.97 -9.72 -33.51
C THR A 611 7.46 -9.96 -33.28
N GLY A 612 8.28 -8.98 -33.66
CA GLY A 612 9.70 -8.95 -33.31
C GLY A 612 9.94 -8.06 -32.09
N GLY A 613 10.77 -8.49 -31.20
CA GLY A 613 11.23 -7.71 -30.05
C GLY A 613 12.72 -7.90 -29.81
N LEU A 614 13.36 -6.86 -29.31
CA LEU A 614 14.76 -6.89 -28.91
C LEU A 614 14.88 -6.21 -27.54
N THR A 615 15.35 -6.96 -26.55
CA THR A 615 15.61 -6.44 -25.21
C THR A 615 17.10 -6.52 -24.91
N GLY A 616 17.70 -5.41 -24.53
CA GLY A 616 19.05 -5.35 -23.99
C GLY A 616 19.00 -5.07 -22.50
N ARG A 617 19.73 -5.83 -21.68
CA ARG A 617 19.81 -5.64 -20.24
C ARG A 617 21.25 -5.48 -19.79
N ILE A 618 21.44 -4.65 -18.78
CA ILE A 618 22.69 -4.53 -18.04
C ILE A 618 22.38 -4.92 -16.60
N THR A 619 22.99 -5.98 -16.13
CA THR A 619 22.80 -6.53 -14.79
C THR A 619 24.13 -6.58 -14.04
N GLU A 620 24.09 -6.43 -12.72
CA GLU A 620 25.26 -6.63 -11.88
C GLU A 620 25.66 -8.11 -11.85
N ALA A 621 26.91 -8.43 -12.13
CA ALA A 621 27.40 -9.80 -12.17
C ALA A 621 27.26 -10.52 -10.81
N ASN A 622 27.44 -9.80 -9.70
CA ASN A 622 27.45 -10.37 -8.35
C ASN A 622 26.06 -10.54 -7.73
N THR A 623 25.13 -9.62 -8.01
CA THR A 623 23.81 -9.58 -7.36
C THR A 623 22.66 -9.95 -8.29
N GLY A 624 22.89 -9.93 -9.61
CA GLY A 624 21.85 -10.06 -10.63
C GLY A 624 20.91 -8.84 -10.72
N ALA A 625 21.20 -7.75 -10.02
CA ALA A 625 20.35 -6.56 -10.03
C ALA A 625 20.40 -5.87 -11.40
N GLU A 626 19.21 -5.66 -12.00
CA GLU A 626 19.07 -4.96 -13.29
C GLU A 626 19.37 -3.47 -13.11
N ARG A 627 20.34 -2.97 -13.88
CA ARG A 627 20.75 -1.55 -13.90
C ARG A 627 20.21 -0.78 -15.08
N ALA A 628 20.09 -1.42 -16.21
CA ALA A 628 19.43 -0.82 -17.37
C ALA A 628 18.71 -1.89 -18.19
N VAL A 629 17.58 -1.51 -18.76
CA VAL A 629 16.85 -2.31 -19.73
C VAL A 629 16.36 -1.40 -20.85
N VAL A 630 16.52 -1.87 -22.08
CA VAL A 630 15.99 -1.19 -23.28
C VAL A 630 15.27 -2.25 -24.09
N THR A 631 14.02 -1.97 -24.45
CA THR A 631 13.17 -2.86 -25.25
C THR A 631 12.64 -2.11 -26.47
N LEU A 632 12.77 -2.73 -27.63
CA LEU A 632 12.16 -2.30 -28.87
C LEU A 632 11.26 -3.43 -29.38
N ALA A 633 10.04 -3.11 -29.82
CA ALA A 633 9.14 -4.11 -30.36
C ALA A 633 8.25 -3.53 -31.47
N GLN A 634 7.97 -4.35 -32.47
CA GLN A 634 7.03 -4.03 -33.55
C GLN A 634 6.33 -5.32 -34.01
N ARG A 635 5.09 -5.19 -34.40
CA ARG A 635 4.27 -6.28 -34.93
C ARG A 635 3.97 -6.03 -36.41
N GLN A 636 4.15 -7.06 -37.24
CA GLN A 636 3.69 -7.11 -38.61
C GLN A 636 2.43 -7.96 -38.70
N ASP A 637 1.38 -7.45 -39.30
CA ASP A 637 0.15 -8.15 -39.62
C ASP A 637 0.11 -8.44 -41.14
N PHE A 638 0.07 -9.72 -41.51
CA PHE A 638 0.11 -10.12 -42.91
C PHE A 638 -1.26 -10.01 -43.61
N THR A 639 -2.35 -10.04 -42.84
CA THR A 639 -3.72 -10.06 -43.39
C THR A 639 -4.55 -8.83 -43.00
N GLY A 640 -4.15 -8.10 -41.96
CA GLY A 640 -4.94 -7.06 -41.35
C GLY A 640 -6.05 -7.65 -40.43
N GLN A 641 -6.31 -7.05 -39.29
CA GLN A 641 -7.35 -7.47 -38.34
C GLN A 641 -8.73 -7.00 -38.82
N ARG A 642 -9.67 -7.94 -38.94
CA ARG A 642 -11.04 -7.71 -39.40
C ARG A 642 -12.05 -7.69 -38.23
N VAL A 643 -11.74 -8.38 -37.14
CA VAL A 643 -12.61 -8.41 -35.94
C VAL A 643 -12.34 -7.17 -35.11
N GLY A 644 -13.38 -6.40 -34.79
CA GLY A 644 -13.36 -5.22 -33.91
C GLY A 644 -14.44 -5.30 -32.81
N LEU A 645 -14.42 -4.38 -31.87
CA LEU A 645 -15.47 -4.28 -30.82
C LEU A 645 -16.81 -3.84 -31.39
N THR A 646 -16.79 -2.98 -32.39
CA THR A 646 -17.98 -2.30 -32.93
C THR A 646 -18.44 -2.82 -34.30
N GLY A 647 -18.16 -4.05 -34.57
CA GLY A 647 -18.40 -4.67 -35.84
C GLY A 647 -17.11 -4.85 -36.67
N ASN A 648 -17.22 -5.03 -37.95
CA ASN A 648 -16.07 -5.26 -38.85
C ASN A 648 -15.36 -3.94 -39.17
N ILE A 649 -14.47 -3.52 -38.30
CA ILE A 649 -13.55 -2.44 -38.59
C ILE A 649 -12.25 -3.08 -39.10
N ALA A 650 -12.04 -3.03 -40.39
CA ALA A 650 -10.77 -3.39 -40.97
C ALA A 650 -9.68 -2.41 -40.46
N SER A 651 -8.65 -2.93 -39.84
CA SER A 651 -7.43 -2.19 -39.62
C SER A 651 -6.58 -2.36 -40.88
N PRO A 652 -6.42 -1.33 -41.72
CA PRO A 652 -5.67 -1.46 -42.99
C PRO A 652 -4.15 -1.51 -42.76
N THR A 653 -3.70 -1.44 -41.52
CA THR A 653 -2.30 -1.30 -41.18
C THR A 653 -1.58 -2.63 -41.14
N LYS A 654 -0.59 -2.78 -42.01
CA LYS A 654 0.30 -3.95 -42.02
C LYS A 654 1.30 -3.98 -40.85
N TYR A 655 1.57 -2.83 -40.26
CA TYR A 655 2.51 -2.69 -39.17
C TYR A 655 1.84 -2.00 -38.00
N SER A 656 2.06 -2.51 -36.79
CA SER A 656 1.69 -1.81 -35.57
C SER A 656 2.58 -0.59 -35.34
N ASP A 657 2.20 0.24 -34.40
CA ASP A 657 3.11 1.23 -33.84
C ASP A 657 4.38 0.55 -33.33
N THR A 658 5.51 1.24 -33.48
CA THR A 658 6.78 0.82 -32.89
C THR A 658 6.80 1.22 -31.43
N LEU A 659 7.09 0.27 -30.54
CA LEU A 659 7.23 0.50 -29.10
C LEU A 659 8.70 0.55 -28.72
N ALA A 660 9.07 1.57 -27.97
CA ALA A 660 10.39 1.70 -27.36
C ALA A 660 10.23 1.97 -25.86
N ALA A 661 10.91 1.21 -25.05
CA ALA A 661 10.95 1.42 -23.61
C ALA A 661 12.39 1.35 -23.10
N ALA A 662 12.76 2.21 -22.18
CA ALA A 662 14.06 2.20 -21.54
C ALA A 662 13.89 2.53 -20.05
N SER A 663 14.58 1.78 -19.20
CA SER A 663 14.69 2.06 -17.76
C SER A 663 16.16 1.96 -17.35
N VAL A 664 16.62 2.92 -16.58
CA VAL A 664 18.01 2.98 -16.14
C VAL A 664 18.06 3.35 -14.65
N ARG A 665 18.85 2.62 -13.88
CA ARG A 665 19.11 2.84 -12.46
C ARG A 665 20.59 3.16 -12.22
N PHE A 666 20.90 4.44 -12.06
CA PHE A 666 22.26 4.89 -11.79
C PHE A 666 22.55 4.90 -10.30
N MET A 667 23.71 4.33 -9.91
CA MET A 667 24.28 4.42 -8.54
C MET A 667 23.25 4.23 -7.41
N GLY A 668 22.25 3.36 -7.61
CA GLY A 668 21.21 3.05 -6.62
C GLY A 668 20.19 4.18 -6.31
N ASN A 669 20.50 5.40 -6.66
CA ASN A 669 19.77 6.59 -6.17
C ASN A 669 19.02 7.37 -7.25
N PHE A 670 19.34 7.16 -8.52
CA PHE A 670 18.68 7.81 -9.64
C PHE A 670 18.05 6.78 -10.58
N ASN A 671 16.75 6.90 -10.84
CA ASN A 671 16.03 6.08 -11.82
C ASN A 671 15.50 6.98 -12.93
N ALA A 672 15.58 6.52 -14.16
CA ALA A 672 14.95 7.16 -15.30
C ALA A 672 14.23 6.11 -16.14
N ASP A 673 12.99 6.41 -16.54
CA ASP A 673 12.15 5.54 -17.36
C ASP A 673 11.63 6.35 -18.55
N ILE A 674 11.69 5.76 -19.74
CA ILE A 674 11.20 6.37 -20.97
C ILE A 674 10.37 5.32 -21.70
N PHE A 675 9.20 5.72 -22.15
CA PHE A 675 8.35 4.93 -23.04
C PHE A 675 7.89 5.78 -24.20
N GLY A 676 7.98 5.24 -25.41
CA GLY A 676 7.51 5.86 -26.63
C GLY A 676 6.74 4.87 -27.49
N GLN A 677 5.58 5.28 -27.98
CA GLN A 677 4.81 4.59 -29.02
C GLN A 677 4.77 5.48 -30.25
N TYR A 678 5.41 5.01 -31.32
CA TYR A 678 5.54 5.75 -32.57
C TYR A 678 4.68 5.13 -33.66
N ASN A 679 3.73 5.91 -34.15
CA ASN A 679 2.89 5.50 -35.28
C ASN A 679 3.58 5.85 -36.59
N THR A 680 3.93 4.81 -37.36
CA THR A 680 4.69 4.97 -38.64
C THR A 680 3.85 5.56 -39.75
N GLN A 681 2.51 5.44 -39.69
CA GLN A 681 1.64 6.00 -40.76
C GLN A 681 1.38 7.49 -40.53
N LEU A 682 1.19 7.87 -39.27
CA LEU A 682 0.99 9.26 -38.87
C LEU A 682 2.31 10.02 -38.70
N ASN A 683 3.43 9.31 -38.84
CA ASN A 683 4.78 9.81 -38.65
C ASN A 683 4.96 10.64 -37.36
N ARG A 684 4.39 10.15 -36.24
CA ARG A 684 4.43 10.84 -34.95
C ARG A 684 4.37 9.90 -33.75
N PHE A 685 4.83 10.38 -32.61
CA PHE A 685 4.56 9.72 -31.35
C PHE A 685 3.09 9.91 -30.95
N VAL A 686 2.39 8.81 -30.66
CA VAL A 686 1.02 8.80 -30.15
C VAL A 686 0.98 8.68 -28.63
N GLN A 687 2.05 8.15 -28.03
CA GLN A 687 2.25 8.17 -26.60
C GLN A 687 3.73 8.36 -26.29
N THR A 688 4.00 9.27 -25.38
CA THR A 688 5.33 9.47 -24.81
C THR A 688 5.20 9.59 -23.28
N THR A 689 6.02 8.85 -22.58
CA THR A 689 6.09 8.92 -21.12
C THR A 689 7.57 8.99 -20.75
N VAL A 690 7.92 9.97 -19.94
CA VAL A 690 9.28 10.14 -19.42
C VAL A 690 9.22 10.17 -17.91
N GLY A 691 10.05 9.38 -17.25
CA GLY A 691 10.14 9.15 -15.82
C GLY A 691 11.52 9.44 -15.24
N GLY A 692 11.62 10.15 -14.08
CA GLY A 692 12.86 10.26 -13.32
C GLY A 692 12.61 10.40 -11.82
N SER A 693 13.37 9.70 -11.02
CA SER A 693 13.37 9.86 -9.57
C SER A 693 14.80 9.88 -9.04
N TRP A 694 15.06 10.80 -8.15
CA TRP A 694 16.35 10.92 -7.48
C TRP A 694 16.18 10.86 -5.97
N ARG A 695 16.84 9.87 -5.34
CA ARG A 695 16.75 9.58 -3.91
C ARG A 695 18.13 9.44 -3.30
N PRO A 696 18.88 10.56 -3.13
CA PRO A 696 20.29 10.50 -2.69
C PRO A 696 20.46 9.88 -1.32
N THR A 697 19.54 10.12 -0.40
CA THR A 697 19.55 9.60 0.97
C THR A 697 18.11 9.39 1.46
N PRO A 698 17.86 8.58 2.48
CA PRO A 698 16.55 8.49 3.11
C PRO A 698 15.98 9.86 3.48
N GLY A 699 14.70 10.10 3.25
CA GLY A 699 14.04 11.39 3.47
C GLY A 699 14.32 12.47 2.42
N ARG A 700 15.05 12.15 1.35
CA ARG A 700 15.25 13.04 0.20
C ARG A 700 14.77 12.35 -1.06
N SER A 701 13.79 12.91 -1.72
CA SER A 701 13.28 12.41 -2.99
C SER A 701 12.84 13.55 -3.88
N LEU A 702 13.22 13.50 -5.13
CA LEU A 702 12.71 14.37 -6.18
C LEU A 702 12.21 13.47 -7.31
N ASN A 703 11.00 13.68 -7.73
CA ASN A 703 10.37 12.94 -8.79
C ASN A 703 9.78 13.91 -9.81
N PHE A 704 9.80 13.49 -11.00
CA PHE A 704 9.57 14.27 -12.15
C PHE A 704 8.81 13.45 -13.20
N GLY A 705 7.71 13.98 -13.86
CA GLY A 705 6.83 13.28 -14.75
C GLY A 705 6.29 14.02 -15.95
N TYR A 706 6.50 13.49 -17.14
CA TYR A 706 5.86 13.93 -18.38
C TYR A 706 5.07 12.80 -19.02
N ARG A 707 3.87 13.08 -19.41
CA ARG A 707 3.01 12.16 -20.16
C ARG A 707 2.28 12.91 -21.26
N ASN A 708 2.54 12.51 -22.49
CA ASN A 708 1.78 12.93 -23.65
C ASN A 708 1.07 11.71 -24.25
N VAL A 709 -0.22 11.81 -24.47
CA VAL A 709 -1.02 10.80 -25.16
C VAL A 709 -1.85 11.54 -26.20
N TRP A 710 -1.59 11.28 -27.44
CA TRP A 710 -2.38 11.77 -28.54
C TRP A 710 -3.37 10.68 -28.96
N ASN A 711 -4.65 10.94 -28.76
CA ASN A 711 -5.72 10.04 -29.18
C ASN A 711 -6.35 10.64 -30.45
N PRO A 712 -6.23 9.97 -31.61
CA PRO A 712 -6.96 10.40 -32.79
C PRO A 712 -8.48 10.34 -32.50
N PRO A 713 -9.27 11.21 -33.11
CA PRO A 713 -10.71 11.09 -33.03
C PRO A 713 -11.10 9.70 -33.59
N ILE A 714 -11.51 8.82 -32.70
CA ILE A 714 -12.05 7.52 -33.06
C ILE A 714 -13.37 7.80 -33.78
N GLN A 715 -13.54 7.25 -35.00
CA GLN A 715 -14.85 7.27 -35.62
C GLN A 715 -15.89 6.72 -34.65
N ALA A 716 -16.96 7.48 -34.47
CA ALA A 716 -17.97 7.19 -33.49
C ALA A 716 -18.44 5.74 -33.62
N SER A 717 -18.11 4.92 -32.62
CA SER A 717 -18.73 3.63 -32.43
C SER A 717 -20.19 3.85 -32.09
N PRO A 718 -21.13 3.08 -32.61
CA PRO A 718 -22.52 3.14 -32.19
C PRO A 718 -22.69 2.89 -30.67
N PHE A 719 -21.73 2.27 -30.00
CA PHE A 719 -21.68 2.12 -28.54
C PHE A 719 -21.01 3.33 -27.82
N ASN A 720 -20.19 4.11 -28.52
CA ASN A 720 -19.60 5.35 -28.01
C ASN A 720 -20.49 6.57 -28.25
N SER A 721 -21.61 6.44 -28.95
CA SER A 721 -22.56 7.55 -29.13
C SER A 721 -23.33 7.93 -27.85
N ILE A 722 -23.19 7.14 -26.78
CA ILE A 722 -23.71 7.48 -25.46
C ILE A 722 -22.51 7.96 -24.62
N GLY A 723 -22.09 9.22 -24.85
CA GLY A 723 -21.34 9.98 -23.87
C GLY A 723 -19.91 9.53 -23.55
N SER A 724 -19.24 8.72 -24.36
CA SER A 724 -17.79 8.62 -24.25
C SER A 724 -17.19 9.95 -24.63
N PRO A 725 -16.46 10.64 -23.72
CA PRO A 725 -15.77 11.85 -24.10
C PRO A 725 -14.86 11.52 -25.29
N ALA A 726 -14.89 12.39 -26.31
CA ALA A 726 -13.92 12.34 -27.39
C ALA A 726 -12.55 12.06 -26.78
N ALA A 727 -11.86 11.03 -27.31
CA ALA A 727 -10.58 10.61 -26.79
C ALA A 727 -9.68 11.84 -26.61
N THR A 728 -9.49 12.25 -25.38
CA THR A 728 -8.83 13.52 -25.08
C THR A 728 -7.33 13.31 -25.16
N THR A 729 -6.70 14.09 -26.03
CA THR A 729 -5.25 14.25 -25.99
C THR A 729 -4.88 14.78 -24.60
N THR A 730 -3.86 14.20 -23.99
CA THR A 730 -3.36 14.64 -22.69
C THR A 730 -1.91 15.07 -22.82
N ASP A 731 -1.55 16.16 -22.17
CA ASP A 731 -0.17 16.66 -22.11
C ASP A 731 0.11 17.16 -20.69
N GLN A 732 0.61 16.26 -19.86
CA GLN A 732 0.65 16.45 -18.41
C GLN A 732 2.06 16.42 -17.86
N TYR A 733 2.28 17.31 -16.93
CA TYR A 733 3.51 17.49 -16.17
C TYR A 733 3.26 17.23 -14.69
N ASN A 734 4.15 16.47 -14.03
CA ASN A 734 4.12 16.19 -12.60
C ASN A 734 5.50 16.42 -12.00
N LEU A 735 5.56 17.18 -10.92
CA LEU A 735 6.74 17.35 -10.10
C LEU A 735 6.38 17.02 -8.66
N SER A 736 7.15 16.21 -7.99
CA SER A 736 6.94 15.93 -6.57
C SER A 736 8.25 15.63 -5.85
N GLY A 737 8.26 15.82 -4.54
CA GLY A 737 9.45 15.53 -3.76
C GLY A 737 9.28 15.76 -2.27
N GLN A 738 10.23 15.24 -1.53
CA GLN A 738 10.46 15.49 -0.12
C GLN A 738 11.90 15.97 0.03
N TRP A 739 12.09 17.04 0.79
CA TRP A 739 13.43 17.56 1.05
C TRP A 739 13.55 18.16 2.45
N PRO A 740 14.57 17.80 3.23
CA PRO A 740 14.84 18.42 4.50
C PRO A 740 15.39 19.84 4.26
N LEU A 741 14.70 20.85 4.80
CA LEU A 741 15.12 22.24 4.77
C LEU A 741 16.10 22.54 5.90
N SER A 742 15.91 21.88 7.04
CA SER A 742 16.79 21.91 8.20
C SER A 742 16.86 20.52 8.86
N ARG A 743 17.52 20.42 10.01
CA ARG A 743 17.53 19.18 10.81
C ARG A 743 16.15 18.83 11.35
N GLU A 744 15.30 19.82 11.57
CA GLU A 744 13.98 19.68 12.18
C GLU A 744 12.83 19.81 11.18
N VAL A 745 13.04 20.43 10.03
CA VAL A 745 11.99 20.78 9.06
C VAL A 745 12.22 20.08 7.73
N SER A 746 11.22 19.34 7.30
CA SER A 746 11.15 18.76 5.94
C SER A 746 9.97 19.36 5.18
N ALA A 747 10.18 19.68 3.91
CA ALA A 747 9.14 20.08 2.99
C ALA A 747 8.76 18.91 2.09
N VAL A 748 7.47 18.78 1.81
CA VAL A 748 6.91 17.80 0.88
C VAL A 748 6.03 18.54 -0.10
N GLY A 749 6.20 18.27 -1.40
CA GLY A 749 5.45 18.99 -2.42
C GLY A 749 5.07 18.11 -3.60
N ARG A 750 3.98 18.47 -4.26
CA ARG A 750 3.58 17.95 -5.56
C ARG A 750 2.88 19.05 -6.35
N TRP A 751 3.15 19.09 -7.65
CA TRP A 751 2.48 19.93 -8.60
C TRP A 751 2.23 19.16 -9.88
N GLY A 752 0.97 19.08 -10.31
CA GLY A 752 0.54 18.46 -11.54
C GLY A 752 -0.12 19.51 -12.44
N TYR A 753 0.28 19.56 -13.68
CA TYR A 753 -0.16 20.56 -14.64
C TYR A 753 -0.53 19.92 -15.99
N ASP A 754 -1.63 20.35 -16.57
CA ASP A 754 -2.04 19.97 -17.93
C ASP A 754 -1.84 21.16 -18.85
N SER A 755 -0.96 21.01 -19.85
CA SER A 755 -0.58 22.10 -20.74
C SER A 755 -1.64 22.39 -21.81
N LEU A 756 -2.47 21.41 -22.17
CA LEU A 756 -3.53 21.58 -23.16
C LEU A 756 -4.68 22.43 -22.62
N THR A 757 -5.05 22.15 -21.38
CA THR A 757 -6.10 22.91 -20.69
C THR A 757 -5.57 24.12 -19.94
N THR A 758 -4.24 24.26 -19.86
CA THR A 758 -3.54 25.30 -19.08
C THR A 758 -3.97 25.36 -17.60
N LYS A 759 -4.28 24.18 -17.03
CA LYS A 759 -4.79 24.07 -15.66
C LYS A 759 -3.86 23.29 -14.76
N THR A 760 -3.73 23.75 -13.53
CA THR A 760 -3.14 22.93 -12.45
C THR A 760 -4.15 21.87 -12.04
N LEU A 761 -3.78 20.61 -12.17
CA LEU A 761 -4.62 19.46 -11.83
C LEU A 761 -4.61 19.16 -10.34
N ASN A 762 -3.45 19.22 -9.73
CA ASN A 762 -3.28 19.01 -8.30
C ASN A 762 -2.06 19.76 -7.76
N THR A 763 -2.19 20.22 -6.52
CA THR A 763 -1.11 20.82 -5.75
C THR A 763 -1.13 20.22 -4.35
N LEU A 764 0.03 19.83 -3.85
CA LEU A 764 0.26 19.46 -2.46
C LEU A 764 1.45 20.26 -1.96
N VAL A 765 1.28 20.93 -0.83
CA VAL A 765 2.37 21.56 -0.07
C VAL A 765 2.23 21.10 1.37
N ALA A 766 3.25 20.47 1.89
CA ALA A 766 3.25 20.00 3.26
C ALA A 766 4.58 20.31 3.95
N LEU A 767 4.50 20.53 5.25
CA LEU A 767 5.63 20.74 6.13
C LEU A 767 5.59 19.72 7.25
N GLU A 768 6.71 19.12 7.54
CA GLU A 768 6.92 18.22 8.67
C GLU A 768 8.01 18.84 9.56
N TYR A 769 7.62 19.23 10.76
CA TYR A 769 8.51 19.68 11.82
C TYR A 769 8.72 18.55 12.80
N THR A 770 9.95 18.16 13.02
CA THR A 770 10.32 17.03 13.86
C THR A 770 11.31 17.48 14.89
N ARG A 771 10.98 17.28 16.15
CA ARG A 771 11.87 17.42 17.29
C ARG A 771 11.92 16.10 18.06
N ASP A 772 12.76 15.98 19.06
CA ASP A 772 13.00 14.75 19.81
C ASP A 772 11.69 13.99 20.18
N CYS A 773 10.78 14.67 20.85
CA CYS A 773 9.53 14.09 21.38
C CYS A 773 8.26 14.55 20.66
N LEU A 774 8.37 15.46 19.68
CA LEU A 774 7.22 16.07 19.00
C LEU A 774 7.39 16.03 17.49
N VAL A 775 6.33 15.64 16.78
CA VAL A 775 6.24 15.84 15.33
C VAL A 775 4.97 16.61 15.00
N PHE A 776 5.12 17.71 14.31
CA PHE A 776 4.01 18.47 13.76
C PHE A 776 4.02 18.34 12.24
N ARG A 777 2.87 17.99 11.65
CA ARG A 777 2.69 17.90 10.20
C ARG A 777 1.52 18.78 9.78
N SER A 778 1.72 19.54 8.73
CA SER A 778 0.65 20.29 8.06
C SER A 778 0.68 20.02 6.58
N ALA A 779 -0.47 19.90 5.96
CA ALA A 779 -0.60 19.71 4.52
C ALA A 779 -1.74 20.56 3.96
N TYR A 780 -1.45 21.30 2.92
CA TYR A 780 -2.42 21.94 2.03
C TYR A 780 -2.50 21.15 0.75
N SER A 781 -3.69 20.74 0.35
CA SER A 781 -3.91 20.04 -0.90
C SER A 781 -5.05 20.69 -1.68
N GLN A 782 -4.82 20.88 -2.97
CA GLN A 782 -5.79 21.36 -3.93
C GLN A 782 -5.91 20.37 -5.08
N LEU A 783 -7.13 19.99 -5.43
CA LEU A 783 -7.43 19.02 -6.48
C LEU A 783 -8.51 19.57 -7.41
N LEU A 784 -8.23 19.55 -8.71
CA LEU A 784 -9.19 19.89 -9.74
C LEU A 784 -9.87 18.61 -10.25
N LEU A 785 -11.18 18.50 -10.05
CA LEU A 785 -12.01 17.40 -10.54
C LEU A 785 -13.22 17.98 -11.30
N ASN A 786 -13.41 17.57 -12.55
CA ASN A 786 -14.57 18.00 -13.36
C ASN A 786 -14.80 19.52 -13.33
N ASN A 787 -13.74 20.31 -13.47
CA ASN A 787 -13.73 21.78 -13.34
C ASN A 787 -14.05 22.33 -11.93
N ASN A 788 -14.26 21.48 -10.95
CA ASN A 788 -14.45 21.89 -9.55
C ASN A 788 -13.16 21.69 -8.76
N THR A 789 -12.75 22.75 -8.08
CA THR A 789 -11.58 22.71 -7.22
C THR A 789 -11.98 22.33 -5.80
N THR A 790 -11.37 21.31 -5.26
CA THR A 790 -11.50 20.91 -3.85
C THR A 790 -10.22 21.26 -3.12
N THR A 791 -10.33 21.98 -2.02
CA THR A 791 -9.22 22.34 -1.16
C THR A 791 -9.38 21.68 0.20
N GLN A 792 -8.29 21.14 0.75
CA GLN A 792 -8.26 20.60 2.11
C GLN A 792 -6.99 21.04 2.83
N ILE A 793 -7.11 21.22 4.13
CA ILE A 793 -6.01 21.54 5.03
C ILE A 793 -6.04 20.50 6.17
N LEU A 794 -4.94 19.82 6.35
CA LEU A 794 -4.76 18.75 7.32
C LEU A 794 -3.68 19.12 8.32
N PHE A 795 -3.91 18.80 9.59
CA PHE A 795 -2.96 19.01 10.68
C PHE A 795 -2.82 17.75 11.51
N GLN A 796 -1.59 17.44 11.90
CA GLN A 796 -1.29 16.33 12.77
C GLN A 796 -0.23 16.73 13.78
N ILE A 797 -0.47 16.38 15.04
CA ILE A 797 0.53 16.47 16.11
C ILE A 797 0.76 15.05 16.63
N GLU A 798 2.00 14.60 16.58
CA GLU A 798 2.43 13.34 17.16
C GLU A 798 3.23 13.62 18.43
N PHE A 799 2.67 13.27 19.56
CA PHE A 799 3.35 13.23 20.86
C PHE A 799 4.00 11.86 20.97
N ARG A 800 5.30 11.78 20.71
CA ARG A 800 6.01 10.50 20.69
C ARG A 800 5.91 9.82 22.06
N GLY A 801 5.51 8.54 22.05
CA GLY A 801 5.29 7.76 23.27
C GLY A 801 3.92 7.96 23.95
N LEU A 802 3.11 8.92 23.50
CA LEU A 802 1.74 9.10 23.99
C LEU A 802 0.69 8.80 22.89
N GLY A 803 0.83 9.41 21.71
CA GLY A 803 -0.14 9.21 20.63
C GLY A 803 -0.10 10.30 19.58
N VAL A 804 -1.08 10.26 18.68
CA VAL A 804 -1.21 11.15 17.53
C VAL A 804 -2.59 11.80 17.57
N ALA A 805 -2.67 13.12 17.41
CA ALA A 805 -3.92 13.89 17.31
C ALA A 805 -3.98 14.64 15.98
N GLY A 806 -5.19 14.79 15.42
CA GLY A 806 -5.42 15.45 14.13
C GLY A 806 -5.56 14.48 12.95
N ASP A 807 -5.77 15.03 11.76
CA ASP A 807 -5.84 14.28 10.50
C ASP A 807 -4.52 13.58 10.18
N ASN A 808 -4.55 12.66 9.23
CA ASN A 808 -3.34 11.94 8.81
C ASN A 808 -2.78 12.46 7.47
N PRO A 809 -1.96 13.53 7.44
CA PRO A 809 -1.34 14.00 6.21
C PRO A 809 -0.30 13.02 5.65
N VAL A 810 0.20 12.07 6.44
CA VAL A 810 1.20 11.08 6.01
C VAL A 810 0.67 10.21 4.87
N ASP A 811 -0.58 9.76 4.94
CA ASP A 811 -1.17 8.94 3.87
C ASP A 811 -1.34 9.76 2.58
N LEU A 812 -1.73 11.03 2.71
CA LEU A 812 -1.81 11.95 1.57
C LEU A 812 -0.41 12.16 0.93
N MET A 813 0.62 12.36 1.73
CA MET A 813 2.00 12.52 1.26
C MET A 813 2.54 11.25 0.61
N LYS A 814 2.28 10.06 1.19
CA LYS A 814 2.67 8.76 0.61
C LYS A 814 2.03 8.50 -0.75
N LEU A 815 0.74 8.82 -0.89
CA LEU A 815 0.01 8.64 -2.14
C LEU A 815 0.48 9.62 -3.24
N ASN A 816 0.92 10.80 -2.86
CA ASN A 816 1.23 11.87 -3.80
C ASN A 816 2.72 12.02 -4.11
N VAL A 817 3.61 11.54 -3.25
CA VAL A 817 5.06 11.70 -3.41
C VAL A 817 5.75 10.33 -3.38
N PRO A 818 6.07 9.75 -4.55
CA PRO A 818 6.79 8.49 -4.62
C PRO A 818 8.12 8.55 -3.88
N GLY A 819 8.34 7.59 -2.96
CA GLY A 819 9.54 7.55 -2.14
C GLY A 819 9.53 8.51 -0.94
N TYR A 820 8.38 9.10 -0.59
CA TYR A 820 8.21 9.78 0.67
C TYR A 820 8.44 8.80 1.84
N LEU A 821 9.29 9.21 2.75
CA LEU A 821 9.54 8.51 4.00
C LEU A 821 9.15 9.43 5.15
N PRO A 822 8.19 9.05 5.99
CA PRO A 822 7.90 9.80 7.21
C PRO A 822 9.15 9.81 8.09
N THR A 823 9.35 10.87 8.84
CA THR A 823 10.49 10.98 9.75
C THR A 823 10.59 9.74 10.63
N PRO A 824 11.71 9.03 10.65
CA PRO A 824 11.87 7.79 11.40
C PRO A 824 11.58 8.03 12.88
N LYS A 825 10.92 7.07 13.52
CA LYS A 825 10.82 7.05 14.99
C LYS A 825 12.23 6.98 15.56
N PRO A 826 12.53 7.68 16.67
CA PRO A 826 13.80 7.50 17.34
C PRO A 826 13.98 6.01 17.63
N LEU A 827 15.18 5.51 17.36
CA LEU A 827 15.55 4.16 17.78
C LEU A 827 15.32 4.02 19.29
N ALA A 828 14.78 2.90 19.74
CA ALA A 828 14.77 2.60 21.17
C ALA A 828 16.20 2.72 21.70
N PRO A 829 16.41 3.24 22.92
CA PRO A 829 17.73 3.32 23.50
C PRO A 829 18.41 1.97 23.41
N SER A 830 19.69 1.97 23.02
CA SER A 830 20.47 0.74 22.99
C SER A 830 20.50 0.13 24.40
N ILE A 831 20.29 -1.19 24.48
CA ILE A 831 20.48 -1.90 25.77
C ILE A 831 21.87 -1.69 26.37
N TYR A 832 22.86 -1.32 25.56
CA TYR A 832 24.23 -1.00 26.01
C TYR A 832 24.37 0.38 26.65
N GLU A 833 23.44 1.34 26.43
CA GLU A 833 23.42 2.61 27.17
C GLU A 833 23.15 2.44 28.67
N ASN A 834 22.66 1.25 29.08
CA ASN A 834 22.39 0.93 30.46
C ASN A 834 23.60 0.41 31.24
N TYR A 835 24.77 0.25 30.59
CA TYR A 835 25.99 -0.27 31.22
C TYR A 835 27.10 0.78 31.36
N GLN A 836 26.84 2.05 31.11
CA GLN A 836 27.78 3.17 31.34
C GLN A 836 27.63 3.76 32.73
#